data_caf24da3526ed48e03e5626daf6d4789
#
_entry.id   caf24da3526ed48e03e5626daf6d4789
#
_cell.length_a   1.000
_cell.length_b   1.000
_cell.length_c   1.000
_cell.angle_alpha   90.00
_cell.angle_beta   90.00
_cell.angle_gamma   90.00
#
_symmetry.space_group_name_H-M   'P 1'
#
loop_
_entity.id
_entity.type
_entity.pdbx_description
1 polymer ?
#
loop_
_entity_poly.entity_id
_entity_poly.type
_entity_poly.pdbx_seq_one_letter_code
_entity_poly.pdbx_strand_id
1 'polypeptide(L)'
;METYEQELNVELAHYNKILSMIHEQLDDAKRDNAKNVKVLREANQDMWENASHSTDDFDAAVQLSQFYQPLANKTFAVESSTKKIQLLERLLQSAYFARIDFCSESKAWYEKVYIGRGTLFNDIEKRILIYDWRSPIASLFYRFETGNAYYDAPSGRISGDIGLKRQFEIKNGALEYFFDADVQIADQFLRKMLSGNTSSKMKTIVETIQKDQDIAIRDMTHDLLMVQGIAGSGKTSIALHRVAYLKYQGLSSQLKSSDIMILSPNTLFEQYISNVLPELGEDEVKSVVFDDLVTGSLPDKTAFQSRYNQTEMLISCAVPAAKALQKQSMEFKTSRAFSKILNKYADSLPTSHITFLDIEYDGKIVFTGQYLKDRLLKMNGNMSLAVKLSHLRHHIFDEIHEMRKDRMPKLLRKAREDPEHPYDWEGYARELSIEESTRLAQKVDGFIKLDGVALYKKLIKTDGLLLSLSEEVELPSNIDEILLYSQKLLVDSMLQNEDALAVTYLQLLIGTNNGANDIYRHIRQVVVDEAQDYYSLHFEILKRLFPNARYTILGDINQTIEKQENMALYERITEIMQPNSSCLMVMNKSFRCTKEILSFSMQFLDDDTLFESFNRSGDIPQVIKASDIDLLDEKIIEEAICSKTQGYQSIGIICKDAQEAEALYRRLKDKINIHLVHSGENLNTAGVFIIPITMSKGLEFDSVLIYGVDITHYHSVDDKKLLYIASTRALHRLNLFYTGEKSLLIQGGIRE
;
A
#
# COMPACT_ATOMS: atom_id res chain seq x y z
N MET A 1 25.74 -33.29 -27.35
CA MET A 1 24.35 -33.45 -27.87
C MET A 1 23.72 -34.76 -27.41
N GLU A 2 24.32 -35.93 -27.59
CA GLU A 2 23.73 -37.20 -27.10
C GLU A 2 23.40 -37.24 -25.60
N THR A 3 24.26 -36.67 -24.76
CA THR A 3 24.04 -36.65 -23.30
C THR A 3 22.87 -35.76 -22.91
N TYR A 4 22.68 -34.58 -23.55
CA TYR A 4 21.57 -33.68 -23.29
C TYR A 4 20.21 -34.28 -23.70
N GLU A 5 20.14 -34.92 -24.87
CA GLU A 5 18.92 -35.60 -25.34
C GLU A 5 18.52 -36.77 -24.43
N GLN A 6 19.49 -37.51 -23.90
CA GLN A 6 19.24 -38.58 -22.94
C GLN A 6 18.67 -38.00 -21.61
N GLU A 7 19.27 -36.94 -21.09
CA GLU A 7 18.79 -36.28 -19.89
C GLU A 7 17.42 -35.64 -20.09
N LEU A 8 17.17 -35.01 -21.25
CA LEU A 8 15.88 -34.43 -21.60
C LEU A 8 14.77 -35.51 -21.62
N ASN A 9 15.06 -36.68 -22.18
CA ASN A 9 14.12 -37.80 -22.19
C ASN A 9 13.79 -38.31 -20.77
N VAL A 10 14.76 -38.32 -19.86
CA VAL A 10 14.55 -38.66 -18.44
C VAL A 10 13.67 -37.65 -17.75
N GLU A 11 13.94 -36.36 -17.97
CA GLU A 11 13.12 -35.27 -17.37
C GLU A 11 11.71 -35.25 -17.97
N LEU A 12 11.53 -35.47 -19.27
CA LEU A 12 10.24 -35.60 -19.92
C LEU A 12 9.43 -36.77 -19.36
N ALA A 13 10.06 -37.92 -19.15
CA ALA A 13 9.39 -39.07 -18.53
C ALA A 13 8.94 -38.76 -17.10
N HIS A 14 9.80 -38.10 -16.33
CA HIS A 14 9.45 -37.65 -14.98
C HIS A 14 8.30 -36.64 -15.01
N TYR A 15 8.38 -35.62 -15.88
CA TYR A 15 7.36 -34.59 -16.04
C TYR A 15 5.99 -35.19 -16.40
N ASN A 16 5.93 -36.09 -17.36
CA ASN A 16 4.70 -36.79 -17.77
C ASN A 16 4.09 -37.61 -16.63
N LYS A 17 4.94 -38.26 -15.80
CA LYS A 17 4.47 -38.93 -14.58
C LYS A 17 3.82 -37.93 -13.59
N ILE A 18 4.45 -36.79 -13.37
CA ILE A 18 3.91 -35.75 -12.51
C ILE A 18 2.57 -35.23 -13.05
N LEU A 19 2.46 -34.92 -14.36
CA LEU A 19 1.21 -34.47 -14.99
C LEU A 19 0.08 -35.49 -14.82
N SER A 20 0.35 -36.79 -15.01
CA SER A 20 -0.69 -37.81 -14.81
C SER A 20 -1.20 -37.85 -13.38
N MET A 21 -0.33 -37.68 -12.39
CA MET A 21 -0.70 -37.60 -10.97
C MET A 21 -1.50 -36.32 -10.64
N ILE A 22 -1.14 -35.20 -11.25
CA ILE A 22 -1.90 -33.96 -11.08
C ILE A 22 -3.31 -34.13 -11.67
N HIS A 23 -3.46 -34.75 -12.84
CA HIS A 23 -4.77 -35.00 -13.43
C HIS A 23 -5.64 -35.90 -12.54
N GLU A 24 -5.08 -37.00 -12.02
CA GLU A 24 -5.78 -37.89 -11.10
C GLU A 24 -6.25 -37.15 -9.83
N GLN A 25 -5.36 -36.40 -9.18
CA GLN A 25 -5.70 -35.60 -8.00
C GLN A 25 -6.72 -34.49 -8.30
N LEU A 26 -6.68 -33.91 -9.49
CA LEU A 26 -7.63 -32.88 -9.90
C LEU A 26 -9.04 -33.46 -10.07
N ASP A 27 -9.15 -34.62 -10.69
CA ASP A 27 -10.44 -35.32 -10.88
C ASP A 27 -11.02 -35.75 -9.51
N ASP A 28 -10.17 -36.20 -8.59
CA ASP A 28 -10.58 -36.49 -7.22
C ASP A 28 -11.05 -35.24 -6.48
N ALA A 29 -10.28 -34.16 -6.54
CA ALA A 29 -10.63 -32.89 -5.93
C ALA A 29 -11.95 -32.30 -6.46
N LYS A 30 -12.21 -32.40 -7.78
CA LYS A 30 -13.47 -31.97 -8.41
C LYS A 30 -14.65 -32.81 -7.92
N ARG A 31 -14.47 -34.13 -7.76
CA ARG A 31 -15.50 -35.02 -7.20
C ARG A 31 -15.81 -34.68 -5.74
N ASP A 32 -14.77 -34.44 -4.93
CA ASP A 32 -14.95 -34.10 -3.52
C ASP A 32 -15.58 -32.71 -3.36
N ASN A 33 -15.19 -31.75 -4.17
CA ASN A 33 -15.81 -30.42 -4.15
C ASN A 33 -17.30 -30.48 -4.50
N ALA A 34 -17.68 -31.25 -5.52
CA ALA A 34 -19.08 -31.44 -5.88
C ALA A 34 -19.92 -32.05 -4.72
N LYS A 35 -19.34 -33.00 -3.97
CA LYS A 35 -19.96 -33.55 -2.75
C LYS A 35 -20.08 -32.48 -1.65
N ASN A 36 -18.98 -31.74 -1.37
CA ASN A 36 -18.98 -30.71 -0.37
C ASN A 36 -20.00 -29.59 -0.65
N VAL A 37 -20.09 -29.12 -1.90
CA VAL A 37 -21.08 -28.13 -2.35
C VAL A 37 -22.51 -28.64 -2.13
N LYS A 38 -22.78 -29.93 -2.42
CA LYS A 38 -24.10 -30.52 -2.18
C LYS A 38 -24.42 -30.54 -0.67
N VAL A 39 -23.48 -30.98 0.17
CA VAL A 39 -23.64 -31.02 1.63
C VAL A 39 -23.81 -29.62 2.22
N LEU A 40 -23.12 -28.61 1.68
CA LEU A 40 -23.29 -27.21 2.09
C LEU A 40 -24.66 -26.67 1.71
N ARG A 41 -25.15 -27.00 0.51
CA ARG A 41 -26.50 -26.59 0.05
C ARG A 41 -27.60 -27.20 0.91
N GLU A 42 -27.48 -28.49 1.22
CA GLU A 42 -28.44 -29.19 2.11
C GLU A 42 -28.41 -28.57 3.53
N ALA A 43 -27.24 -28.22 4.05
CA ALA A 43 -27.13 -27.58 5.37
C ALA A 43 -27.68 -26.14 5.39
N ASN A 44 -27.51 -25.38 4.31
CA ASN A 44 -28.13 -24.05 4.18
C ASN A 44 -29.66 -24.18 4.13
N GLN A 45 -30.20 -25.18 3.40
CA GLN A 45 -31.62 -25.43 3.34
C GLN A 45 -32.17 -25.82 4.70
N ASP A 46 -31.52 -26.75 5.41
CA ASP A 46 -31.91 -27.18 6.77
C ASP A 46 -31.92 -26.00 7.77
N MET A 47 -30.91 -25.13 7.69
CA MET A 47 -30.89 -23.90 8.48
C MET A 47 -32.11 -23.00 8.17
N TRP A 48 -32.41 -22.79 6.86
CA TRP A 48 -33.55 -21.96 6.45
C TRP A 48 -34.90 -22.55 6.87
N GLU A 49 -35.06 -23.88 6.84
CA GLU A 49 -36.31 -24.55 7.18
C GLU A 49 -36.53 -24.66 8.71
N ASN A 50 -35.46 -24.78 9.49
CA ASN A 50 -35.53 -25.13 10.91
C ASN A 50 -35.06 -24.03 11.88
N ALA A 51 -34.38 -22.97 11.41
CA ALA A 51 -33.95 -21.85 12.26
C ALA A 51 -35.04 -20.78 12.37
N SER A 52 -35.17 -20.19 13.54
CA SER A 52 -35.99 -19.00 13.76
C SER A 52 -35.42 -17.80 12.99
N HIS A 53 -36.25 -17.09 12.22
CA HIS A 53 -35.86 -15.91 11.45
C HIS A 53 -36.03 -14.60 12.24
N SER A 54 -36.41 -14.66 13.50
CA SER A 54 -36.51 -13.48 14.37
C SER A 54 -35.19 -13.24 15.09
N THR A 55 -34.67 -12.01 14.99
CA THR A 55 -33.48 -11.57 15.73
C THR A 55 -33.81 -10.90 17.07
N ASP A 56 -35.10 -10.77 17.39
CA ASP A 56 -35.55 -9.98 18.53
C ASP A 56 -35.69 -10.82 19.83
N ASP A 57 -35.52 -12.14 19.73
CA ASP A 57 -35.63 -13.06 20.85
C ASP A 57 -34.27 -13.77 21.11
N PHE A 58 -33.84 -13.79 22.37
CA PHE A 58 -32.57 -14.41 22.80
C PHE A 58 -32.55 -15.91 22.44
N ASP A 59 -33.69 -16.63 22.62
CA ASP A 59 -33.77 -18.04 22.30
C ASP A 59 -33.64 -18.32 20.80
N ALA A 60 -34.16 -17.44 19.97
CA ALA A 60 -33.96 -17.49 18.50
C ALA A 60 -32.48 -17.29 18.11
N ALA A 61 -31.76 -16.37 18.77
CA ALA A 61 -30.34 -16.15 18.55
C ALA A 61 -29.50 -17.37 18.97
N VAL A 62 -29.87 -18.04 20.08
CA VAL A 62 -29.21 -19.27 20.57
C VAL A 62 -29.45 -20.43 19.55
N GLN A 63 -30.66 -20.58 19.02
CA GLN A 63 -30.95 -21.59 17.99
C GLN A 63 -30.14 -21.34 16.72
N LEU A 64 -30.08 -20.10 16.22
CA LEU A 64 -29.22 -19.72 15.09
C LEU A 64 -27.75 -20.07 15.33
N SER A 65 -27.26 -19.84 16.54
CA SER A 65 -25.85 -20.12 16.88
C SER A 65 -25.49 -21.61 16.75
N GLN A 66 -26.42 -22.54 16.94
CA GLN A 66 -26.21 -23.99 16.78
C GLN A 66 -25.94 -24.40 15.33
N PHE A 67 -26.48 -23.65 14.34
CA PHE A 67 -26.21 -23.90 12.93
C PHE A 67 -24.90 -23.27 12.44
N TYR A 68 -24.40 -22.23 13.10
CA TYR A 68 -23.21 -21.48 12.63
C TYR A 68 -21.94 -22.35 12.56
N GLN A 69 -21.61 -23.11 13.58
CA GLN A 69 -20.40 -23.93 13.62
C GLN A 69 -20.40 -25.06 12.56
N PRO A 70 -21.48 -25.87 12.43
CA PRO A 70 -21.57 -26.89 11.38
C PRO A 70 -21.53 -26.28 9.98
N LEU A 71 -22.18 -25.12 9.75
CA LEU A 71 -22.20 -24.44 8.47
C LEU A 71 -20.84 -23.88 8.12
N ALA A 72 -20.14 -23.23 9.08
CA ALA A 72 -18.78 -22.73 8.90
C ALA A 72 -17.81 -23.86 8.52
N ASN A 73 -17.90 -25.04 9.16
CA ASN A 73 -17.07 -26.18 8.83
C ASN A 73 -17.32 -26.70 7.40
N LYS A 74 -18.60 -26.72 6.94
CA LYS A 74 -18.96 -27.14 5.59
C LYS A 74 -18.51 -26.10 4.56
N THR A 75 -18.65 -24.81 4.85
CA THR A 75 -18.14 -23.72 4.02
C THR A 75 -16.61 -23.83 3.88
N PHE A 76 -15.89 -24.04 4.97
CA PHE A 76 -14.44 -24.27 4.96
C PHE A 76 -14.05 -25.47 4.10
N ALA A 77 -14.80 -26.58 4.15
CA ALA A 77 -14.54 -27.75 3.31
C ALA A 77 -14.70 -27.45 1.82
N VAL A 78 -15.70 -26.67 1.42
CA VAL A 78 -15.89 -26.21 0.02
C VAL A 78 -14.76 -25.28 -0.39
N GLU A 79 -14.42 -24.29 0.41
CA GLU A 79 -13.31 -23.36 0.13
C GLU A 79 -11.97 -24.09 -0.01
N SER A 80 -11.69 -25.04 0.90
CA SER A 80 -10.46 -25.84 0.87
C SER A 80 -10.37 -26.70 -0.40
N SER A 81 -11.46 -27.37 -0.79
CA SER A 81 -11.50 -28.17 -2.01
C SER A 81 -11.40 -27.30 -3.27
N THR A 82 -12.00 -26.10 -3.27
CA THR A 82 -11.87 -25.13 -4.37
C THR A 82 -10.44 -24.63 -4.52
N LYS A 83 -9.77 -24.28 -3.41
CA LYS A 83 -8.35 -23.90 -3.41
C LYS A 83 -7.44 -25.01 -3.92
N LYS A 84 -7.72 -26.27 -3.54
CA LYS A 84 -6.98 -27.43 -4.05
C LYS A 84 -7.14 -27.57 -5.57
N ILE A 85 -8.35 -27.41 -6.10
CA ILE A 85 -8.60 -27.45 -7.56
C ILE A 85 -7.80 -26.34 -8.26
N GLN A 86 -7.88 -25.10 -7.79
CA GLN A 86 -7.15 -23.97 -8.37
C GLN A 86 -5.64 -24.18 -8.35
N LEU A 87 -5.09 -24.76 -7.27
CA LEU A 87 -3.69 -25.10 -7.18
C LEU A 87 -3.30 -26.14 -8.25
N LEU A 88 -4.06 -27.23 -8.36
CA LEU A 88 -3.79 -28.30 -9.31
C LEU A 88 -3.93 -27.84 -10.78
N GLU A 89 -4.92 -26.99 -11.09
CA GLU A 89 -5.08 -26.38 -12.41
C GLU A 89 -3.88 -25.48 -12.79
N ARG A 90 -3.33 -24.74 -11.82
CA ARG A 90 -2.09 -23.98 -12.03
C ARG A 90 -0.88 -24.87 -12.24
N LEU A 91 -0.75 -25.94 -11.46
CA LEU A 91 0.33 -26.91 -11.61
C LEU A 91 0.29 -27.63 -12.96
N LEU A 92 -0.88 -27.83 -13.57
CA LEU A 92 -1.00 -28.36 -14.92
C LEU A 92 -0.39 -27.44 -15.98
N GLN A 93 -0.42 -26.13 -15.77
CA GLN A 93 0.19 -25.18 -16.72
C GLN A 93 1.71 -25.13 -16.58
N SER A 94 2.24 -25.26 -15.36
CA SER A 94 3.67 -25.28 -15.05
C SER A 94 3.86 -25.96 -13.70
N ALA A 95 4.18 -27.26 -13.69
CA ALA A 95 4.26 -28.05 -12.47
C ALA A 95 5.42 -27.60 -11.57
N TYR A 96 6.59 -27.38 -12.14
CA TYR A 96 7.78 -26.91 -11.45
C TYR A 96 8.65 -26.09 -12.41
N PHE A 97 9.55 -25.28 -11.87
CA PHE A 97 10.46 -24.45 -12.67
C PHE A 97 11.94 -24.73 -12.38
N ALA A 98 12.24 -25.43 -11.28
CA ALA A 98 13.60 -25.73 -10.87
C ALA A 98 13.73 -27.09 -10.21
N ARG A 99 14.96 -27.64 -10.23
CA ARG A 99 15.40 -28.81 -9.48
C ARG A 99 16.75 -28.53 -8.87
N ILE A 100 16.93 -28.95 -7.64
CA ILE A 100 18.24 -29.07 -6.99
C ILE A 100 18.45 -30.52 -6.59
N ASP A 101 19.68 -31.01 -6.75
CA ASP A 101 20.09 -32.28 -6.15
C ASP A 101 20.89 -31.94 -4.90
N PHE A 102 20.30 -32.22 -3.74
CA PHE A 102 20.84 -31.86 -2.43
C PHE A 102 21.18 -33.10 -1.61
N CYS A 103 22.40 -33.16 -1.09
CA CYS A 103 22.85 -34.19 -0.16
C CYS A 103 23.07 -33.59 1.20
N SER A 104 22.18 -33.86 2.16
CA SER A 104 22.38 -33.41 3.54
C SER A 104 23.49 -34.17 4.23
N GLU A 105 24.22 -33.58 5.16
CA GLU A 105 25.30 -34.25 5.92
C GLU A 105 24.85 -35.55 6.60
N SER A 106 23.57 -35.72 6.83
CA SER A 106 22.98 -36.92 7.43
C SER A 106 22.67 -38.05 6.41
N LYS A 107 22.77 -37.77 5.10
CA LYS A 107 22.44 -38.72 4.01
C LYS A 107 23.67 -39.00 3.17
N ALA A 108 23.72 -40.20 2.57
CA ALA A 108 24.80 -40.59 1.68
C ALA A 108 24.46 -40.43 0.18
N TRP A 109 23.32 -39.85 -0.15
CA TRP A 109 22.86 -39.72 -1.54
C TRP A 109 22.20 -38.36 -1.77
N TYR A 110 22.24 -37.90 -3.03
CA TYR A 110 21.56 -36.70 -3.48
C TYR A 110 20.07 -36.95 -3.64
N GLU A 111 19.26 -36.13 -2.98
CA GLU A 111 17.82 -36.09 -3.13
C GLU A 111 17.45 -35.08 -4.20
N LYS A 112 16.60 -35.47 -5.16
CA LYS A 112 16.07 -34.60 -6.20
C LYS A 112 14.92 -33.80 -5.65
N VAL A 113 15.09 -32.48 -5.49
CA VAL A 113 14.11 -31.55 -4.98
C VAL A 113 13.60 -30.71 -6.13
N TYR A 114 12.38 -30.97 -6.57
CA TYR A 114 11.70 -30.15 -7.58
C TYR A 114 10.96 -29.00 -6.90
N ILE A 115 11.12 -27.78 -7.43
CA ILE A 115 10.59 -26.54 -6.86
C ILE A 115 9.57 -25.96 -7.83
N GLY A 116 8.36 -25.69 -7.32
CA GLY A 116 7.25 -25.15 -8.11
C GLY A 116 6.51 -24.05 -7.35
N ARG A 117 5.38 -23.62 -7.92
CA ARG A 117 4.52 -22.56 -7.35
C ARG A 117 3.54 -23.07 -6.29
N GLY A 118 3.63 -24.35 -5.95
CA GLY A 118 2.83 -24.97 -4.90
C GLY A 118 3.34 -26.36 -4.58
N THR A 119 2.91 -26.91 -3.46
CA THR A 119 3.30 -28.24 -3.02
C THR A 119 2.42 -29.30 -3.67
N LEU A 120 3.05 -30.30 -4.31
CA LEU A 120 2.39 -31.53 -4.74
C LEU A 120 2.82 -32.66 -3.83
N PHE A 121 1.86 -33.29 -3.16
CA PHE A 121 2.08 -34.42 -2.26
C PHE A 121 1.57 -35.72 -2.88
N ASN A 122 2.36 -36.79 -2.77
CA ASN A 122 1.92 -38.14 -3.13
C ASN A 122 1.37 -38.84 -1.89
N ASP A 123 0.06 -39.01 -1.83
CA ASP A 123 -0.63 -39.65 -0.69
C ASP A 123 -0.27 -41.12 -0.51
N ILE A 124 0.08 -41.82 -1.61
CA ILE A 124 0.44 -43.24 -1.60
C ILE A 124 1.85 -43.44 -1.04
N GLU A 125 2.83 -42.73 -1.62
CA GLU A 125 4.24 -42.82 -1.23
C GLU A 125 4.60 -41.99 0.01
N LYS A 126 3.65 -41.21 0.53
CA LYS A 126 3.83 -40.29 1.68
C LYS A 126 5.03 -39.35 1.54
N ARG A 127 5.26 -38.84 0.34
CA ARG A 127 6.37 -37.93 0.05
C ARG A 127 5.92 -36.71 -0.76
N ILE A 128 6.67 -35.61 -0.60
CA ILE A 128 6.52 -34.41 -1.42
C ILE A 128 7.17 -34.68 -2.78
N LEU A 129 6.45 -34.42 -3.87
CA LEU A 129 6.94 -34.52 -5.25
C LEU A 129 7.42 -33.18 -5.76
N ILE A 130 6.72 -32.11 -5.42
CA ILE A 130 7.08 -30.73 -5.76
C ILE A 130 7.01 -29.89 -4.49
N TYR A 131 8.08 -29.22 -4.18
CA TYR A 131 8.16 -28.28 -3.06
C TYR A 131 7.74 -26.90 -3.50
N ASP A 132 6.89 -26.26 -2.70
CA ASP A 132 6.55 -24.85 -2.87
C ASP A 132 7.84 -24.00 -2.76
N TRP A 133 7.97 -23.00 -3.62
CA TRP A 133 9.12 -22.07 -3.62
C TRP A 133 9.32 -21.36 -2.27
N ARG A 134 8.24 -21.21 -1.47
CA ARG A 134 8.25 -20.62 -0.13
C ARG A 134 8.79 -21.57 0.93
N SER A 135 8.88 -22.85 0.67
CA SER A 135 9.39 -23.83 1.63
C SER A 135 10.85 -23.54 2.02
N PRO A 136 11.28 -23.89 3.24
CA PRO A 136 12.66 -23.65 3.68
C PRO A 136 13.71 -24.23 2.74
N ILE A 137 13.53 -25.46 2.25
CA ILE A 137 14.48 -26.13 1.36
C ILE A 137 14.63 -25.42 0.00
N ALA A 138 13.58 -24.76 -0.49
CA ALA A 138 13.62 -24.02 -1.75
C ALA A 138 14.55 -22.80 -1.69
N SER A 139 14.88 -22.28 -0.49
CA SER A 139 15.86 -21.21 -0.33
C SER A 139 17.25 -21.58 -0.85
N LEU A 140 17.58 -22.87 -0.89
CA LEU A 140 18.85 -23.36 -1.44
C LEU A 140 19.01 -22.94 -2.90
N PHE A 141 17.92 -22.99 -3.68
CA PHE A 141 17.94 -22.60 -5.11
C PHE A 141 18.27 -21.12 -5.29
N TYR A 142 17.77 -20.24 -4.43
CA TYR A 142 17.94 -18.79 -4.56
C TYR A 142 19.25 -18.27 -3.97
N ARG A 143 19.74 -18.89 -2.89
CA ARG A 143 20.85 -18.35 -2.08
C ARG A 143 22.21 -18.93 -2.41
N PHE A 144 22.25 -20.14 -2.92
CA PHE A 144 23.50 -20.88 -3.08
C PHE A 144 23.70 -21.33 -4.53
N GLU A 145 24.96 -21.42 -4.92
CA GLU A 145 25.42 -22.11 -6.12
C GLU A 145 25.64 -23.58 -5.79
N THR A 146 26.25 -24.39 -6.74
CA THR A 146 26.68 -25.76 -6.47
C THR A 146 27.77 -25.76 -5.40
N GLY A 147 27.76 -26.80 -4.53
CA GLY A 147 28.68 -26.92 -3.40
C GLY A 147 27.99 -26.78 -2.06
N ASN A 148 28.75 -26.41 -1.04
CA ASN A 148 28.25 -26.31 0.34
C ASN A 148 27.11 -25.33 0.50
N ALA A 149 26.00 -25.80 1.08
CA ALA A 149 24.81 -25.00 1.30
C ALA A 149 24.07 -25.41 2.57
N TYR A 150 23.20 -24.53 3.05
CA TYR A 150 22.36 -24.82 4.22
C TYR A 150 21.00 -24.12 4.12
N TYR A 151 20.01 -24.66 4.81
CA TYR A 151 18.74 -24.00 5.02
C TYR A 151 18.25 -24.18 6.47
N ASP A 152 17.45 -23.23 6.95
CA ASP A 152 16.90 -23.27 8.29
C ASP A 152 15.50 -23.87 8.24
N ALA A 153 15.35 -25.10 8.77
CA ALA A 153 14.08 -25.80 8.94
C ALA A 153 13.52 -25.57 10.36
N PRO A 154 12.22 -25.82 10.60
CA PRO A 154 11.67 -25.77 11.96
C PRO A 154 12.41 -26.65 12.98
N SER A 155 13.03 -27.73 12.53
CA SER A 155 13.86 -28.65 13.33
C SER A 155 15.31 -28.16 13.56
N GLY A 156 15.71 -27.03 13.00
CA GLY A 156 17.06 -26.46 13.05
C GLY A 156 17.72 -26.38 11.69
N ARG A 157 19.01 -25.95 11.68
CA ARG A 157 19.79 -25.78 10.45
C ARG A 157 20.18 -27.13 9.86
N ILE A 158 19.94 -27.30 8.57
CA ILE A 158 20.33 -28.49 7.80
C ILE A 158 21.38 -28.05 6.79
N SER A 159 22.62 -28.57 6.98
CA SER A 159 23.76 -28.33 6.09
C SER A 159 23.93 -29.52 5.14
N GLY A 160 24.56 -29.27 3.99
CA GLY A 160 24.81 -30.27 2.99
C GLY A 160 25.49 -29.69 1.75
N ASP A 161 25.42 -30.43 0.66
CA ASP A 161 26.04 -30.11 -0.62
C ASP A 161 25.02 -30.13 -1.76
N ILE A 162 25.08 -29.12 -2.64
CA ILE A 162 24.27 -29.04 -3.86
C ILE A 162 25.11 -29.58 -5.02
N GLY A 163 24.76 -30.75 -5.50
CA GLY A 163 25.46 -31.40 -6.64
C GLY A 163 24.97 -30.92 -8.01
N LEU A 164 23.71 -30.53 -8.12
CA LEU A 164 23.10 -30.04 -9.36
C LEU A 164 22.08 -28.95 -9.05
N LYS A 165 22.05 -27.96 -9.93
CA LYS A 165 21.04 -26.90 -9.94
C LYS A 165 20.55 -26.76 -11.38
N ARG A 166 19.26 -27.09 -11.61
CA ARG A 166 18.66 -27.17 -12.97
C ARG A 166 17.42 -26.29 -13.01
N GLN A 167 17.25 -25.57 -14.10
CA GLN A 167 16.07 -24.74 -14.37
C GLN A 167 15.34 -25.25 -15.61
N PHE A 168 14.02 -25.21 -15.60
CA PHE A 168 13.14 -25.74 -16.64
C PHE A 168 12.31 -24.63 -17.29
N GLU A 169 12.12 -24.69 -18.59
CA GLU A 169 11.17 -23.91 -19.33
C GLU A 169 9.95 -24.77 -19.67
N ILE A 170 8.82 -24.46 -18.98
CA ILE A 170 7.55 -25.16 -19.17
C ILE A 170 6.52 -24.15 -19.63
N LYS A 171 5.96 -24.34 -20.84
CA LYS A 171 4.92 -23.49 -21.42
C LYS A 171 3.68 -24.30 -21.75
N ASN A 172 2.52 -23.79 -21.30
CA ASN A 172 1.22 -24.40 -21.57
C ASN A 172 1.18 -25.92 -21.25
N GLY A 173 1.82 -26.33 -20.17
CA GLY A 173 1.87 -27.72 -19.76
C GLY A 173 2.85 -28.61 -20.55
N ALA A 174 3.74 -28.03 -21.34
CA ALA A 174 4.79 -28.77 -22.07
C ALA A 174 6.17 -28.32 -21.61
N LEU A 175 7.05 -29.29 -21.29
CA LEU A 175 8.45 -29.04 -21.01
C LEU A 175 9.17 -28.81 -22.35
N GLU A 176 9.65 -27.58 -22.59
CA GLU A 176 10.35 -27.22 -23.84
C GLU A 176 11.84 -27.56 -23.78
N TYR A 177 12.52 -27.13 -22.72
CA TYR A 177 13.94 -27.41 -22.49
C TYR A 177 14.31 -27.18 -21.01
N PHE A 178 15.52 -27.56 -20.65
CA PHE A 178 16.15 -27.24 -19.38
C PHE A 178 17.60 -26.79 -19.59
N PHE A 179 18.17 -26.21 -18.55
CA PHE A 179 19.61 -25.93 -18.47
C PHE A 179 20.10 -26.07 -17.04
N ASP A 180 21.34 -26.43 -16.87
CA ASP A 180 21.98 -26.50 -15.57
C ASP A 180 22.48 -25.10 -15.21
N ALA A 181 22.03 -24.58 -14.07
CA ALA A 181 22.26 -23.23 -13.65
C ALA A 181 23.66 -23.10 -13.03
N ASP A 182 24.61 -22.73 -13.84
CA ASP A 182 25.87 -22.12 -13.46
C ASP A 182 25.71 -20.58 -13.51
N VAL A 183 26.47 -19.81 -12.75
CA VAL A 183 26.29 -18.34 -12.58
C VAL A 183 26.17 -17.58 -13.91
N GLN A 184 26.96 -18.00 -14.93
CA GLN A 184 26.94 -17.40 -16.27
C GLN A 184 25.68 -17.74 -17.07
N ILE A 185 25.13 -18.95 -16.88
CA ILE A 185 23.96 -19.45 -17.61
C ILE A 185 22.66 -18.86 -17.05
N ALA A 186 22.55 -18.71 -15.74
CA ALA A 186 21.43 -18.03 -15.10
C ALA A 186 21.25 -16.60 -15.63
N ASP A 187 22.35 -15.90 -15.83
CA ASP A 187 22.36 -14.56 -16.44
C ASP A 187 21.92 -14.57 -17.91
N GLN A 188 22.26 -15.59 -18.70
CA GLN A 188 21.81 -15.71 -20.09
C GLN A 188 20.32 -16.06 -20.19
N PHE A 189 19.81 -16.89 -19.28
CA PHE A 189 18.40 -17.25 -19.20
C PHE A 189 17.56 -16.04 -18.81
N LEU A 190 17.96 -15.32 -17.79
CA LEU A 190 17.31 -14.06 -17.38
C LEU A 190 17.30 -13.05 -18.53
N ARG A 191 18.38 -12.93 -19.29
CA ARG A 191 18.43 -12.11 -20.51
C ARG A 191 17.41 -12.56 -21.56
N LYS A 192 17.33 -13.87 -21.82
CA LYS A 192 16.38 -14.43 -22.80
C LYS A 192 14.93 -14.22 -22.36
N MET A 193 14.63 -14.38 -21.07
CA MET A 193 13.30 -14.15 -20.52
C MET A 193 12.92 -12.66 -20.56
N LEU A 194 13.83 -11.78 -20.20
CA LEU A 194 13.61 -10.33 -20.21
C LEU A 194 13.60 -9.74 -21.64
N SER A 195 14.17 -10.43 -22.64
CA SER A 195 14.15 -10.01 -24.04
C SER A 195 12.89 -10.45 -24.80
N GLY A 196 12.09 -11.37 -24.21
CA GLY A 196 10.85 -11.84 -24.82
C GLY A 196 9.69 -10.84 -24.62
N ASN A 197 8.99 -10.52 -25.71
CA ASN A 197 7.80 -9.66 -25.72
C ASN A 197 6.56 -10.36 -25.16
N THR A 198 6.57 -10.92 -23.95
CA THR A 198 5.43 -11.66 -23.45
C THR A 198 4.85 -11.06 -22.18
N SER A 199 3.52 -10.92 -22.18
CA SER A 199 2.66 -10.42 -21.09
C SER A 199 2.63 -11.28 -19.81
N SER A 200 3.52 -12.26 -19.67
CA SER A 200 3.63 -13.14 -18.49
C SER A 200 4.63 -12.61 -17.45
N LYS A 201 4.65 -11.29 -17.22
CA LYS A 201 5.69 -10.60 -16.44
C LYS A 201 5.92 -11.15 -15.03
N MET A 202 4.88 -11.62 -14.36
CA MET A 202 5.00 -12.09 -12.96
C MET A 202 5.25 -13.59 -12.82
N LYS A 203 4.87 -14.40 -13.81
CA LYS A 203 5.20 -15.83 -13.80
C LYS A 203 6.71 -16.07 -13.74
N THR A 204 7.46 -15.18 -14.36
CA THR A 204 8.91 -15.22 -14.48
C THR A 204 9.63 -14.77 -13.19
N ILE A 205 8.99 -13.92 -12.36
CA ILE A 205 9.67 -13.28 -11.20
C ILE A 205 10.01 -14.30 -10.12
N VAL A 206 9.13 -15.26 -9.80
CA VAL A 206 9.41 -16.32 -8.81
C VAL A 206 10.62 -17.17 -9.25
N GLU A 207 10.80 -17.36 -10.53
CA GLU A 207 11.88 -18.15 -11.13
C GLU A 207 13.21 -17.40 -11.13
N THR A 208 13.19 -16.07 -10.96
CA THR A 208 14.34 -15.16 -11.08
C THR A 208 14.65 -14.37 -9.82
N ILE A 209 14.06 -14.73 -8.67
CA ILE A 209 14.37 -14.12 -7.38
C ILE A 209 15.88 -14.21 -7.12
N GLN A 210 16.49 -13.08 -6.85
CA GLN A 210 17.93 -13.01 -6.54
C GLN A 210 18.14 -13.26 -5.04
N LYS A 211 19.40 -13.59 -4.69
CA LYS A 211 19.79 -13.90 -3.31
C LYS A 211 19.37 -12.82 -2.30
N ASP A 212 19.66 -11.56 -2.61
CA ASP A 212 19.33 -10.45 -1.69
C ASP A 212 17.81 -10.22 -1.57
N GLN A 213 17.08 -10.44 -2.68
CA GLN A 213 15.61 -10.40 -2.66
C GLN A 213 15.05 -11.55 -1.81
N ASP A 214 15.56 -12.79 -1.94
CA ASP A 214 15.11 -13.92 -1.14
C ASP A 214 15.37 -13.69 0.36
N ILE A 215 16.49 -13.07 0.74
CA ILE A 215 16.77 -12.72 2.13
C ILE A 215 15.72 -11.74 2.67
N ALA A 216 15.38 -10.69 1.90
CA ALA A 216 14.34 -9.74 2.28
C ALA A 216 12.94 -10.37 2.36
N ILE A 217 12.60 -11.22 1.37
CA ILE A 217 11.29 -11.90 1.31
C ILE A 217 11.09 -12.81 2.53
N ARG A 218 12.13 -13.53 2.95
CA ARG A 218 12.05 -14.54 4.03
C ARG A 218 12.41 -14.02 5.42
N ASP A 219 12.72 -12.75 5.57
CA ASP A 219 13.03 -12.21 6.89
C ASP A 219 11.80 -12.22 7.81
N MET A 220 11.90 -12.95 8.92
CA MET A 220 10.88 -13.07 9.97
C MET A 220 11.37 -12.54 11.33
N THR A 221 12.62 -12.08 11.38
CA THR A 221 13.30 -11.74 12.63
C THR A 221 13.13 -10.27 13.02
N HIS A 222 12.93 -9.38 12.03
CA HIS A 222 12.85 -7.96 12.29
C HIS A 222 11.40 -7.47 12.33
N ASP A 223 11.11 -6.58 13.28
CA ASP A 223 9.82 -5.89 13.37
C ASP A 223 9.71 -4.79 12.31
N LEU A 224 10.84 -4.21 11.91
CA LEU A 224 10.96 -3.21 10.87
C LEU A 224 12.02 -3.65 9.85
N LEU A 225 11.57 -4.11 8.70
CA LEU A 225 12.42 -4.36 7.54
C LEU A 225 12.33 -3.17 6.59
N MET A 226 13.47 -2.56 6.27
CA MET A 226 13.57 -1.47 5.30
C MET A 226 14.41 -1.92 4.11
N VAL A 227 13.96 -1.57 2.90
CA VAL A 227 14.67 -1.88 1.66
C VAL A 227 14.85 -0.60 0.86
N GLN A 228 16.09 -0.11 0.79
CA GLN A 228 16.48 0.89 -0.18
C GLN A 228 16.88 0.16 -1.46
N GLY A 229 16.21 0.45 -2.56
CA GLY A 229 16.55 -0.14 -3.85
C GLY A 229 16.44 0.89 -4.97
N ILE A 230 17.37 0.83 -5.91
CA ILE A 230 17.31 1.66 -7.12
C ILE A 230 16.12 1.27 -8.02
N ALA A 231 15.81 2.11 -9.01
CA ALA A 231 14.84 1.77 -10.04
C ALA A 231 15.15 0.41 -10.67
N GLY A 232 14.16 -0.48 -10.71
CA GLY A 232 14.32 -1.82 -11.28
C GLY A 232 15.02 -2.86 -10.40
N SER A 233 15.30 -2.58 -9.12
CA SER A 233 15.85 -3.57 -8.19
C SER A 233 14.82 -4.63 -7.72
N GLY A 234 13.55 -4.50 -8.13
CA GLY A 234 12.48 -5.44 -7.78
C GLY A 234 11.81 -5.19 -6.44
N LYS A 235 11.85 -3.96 -5.89
CA LYS A 235 11.19 -3.59 -4.61
C LYS A 235 9.74 -4.05 -4.52
N THR A 236 8.94 -3.69 -5.50
CA THR A 236 7.52 -4.09 -5.58
C THR A 236 7.35 -5.61 -5.64
N SER A 237 8.22 -6.29 -6.39
CA SER A 237 8.26 -7.75 -6.42
C SER A 237 8.56 -8.33 -5.05
N ILE A 238 9.54 -7.77 -4.33
CA ILE A 238 9.85 -8.16 -2.95
C ILE A 238 8.64 -7.97 -2.05
N ALA A 239 7.93 -6.82 -2.15
CA ALA A 239 6.73 -6.56 -1.38
C ALA A 239 5.69 -7.68 -1.55
N LEU A 240 5.35 -8.01 -2.79
CA LEU A 240 4.31 -9.01 -3.12
C LEU A 240 4.72 -10.43 -2.74
N HIS A 241 5.97 -10.83 -3.05
CA HIS A 241 6.49 -12.15 -2.67
C HIS A 241 6.64 -12.30 -1.16
N ARG A 242 7.01 -11.21 -0.45
CA ARG A 242 7.05 -11.21 1.00
C ARG A 242 5.65 -11.40 1.59
N VAL A 243 4.64 -10.73 1.09
CA VAL A 243 3.24 -10.96 1.49
C VAL A 243 2.85 -12.41 1.26
N ALA A 244 3.15 -12.98 0.09
CA ALA A 244 2.90 -14.38 -0.21
C ALA A 244 3.66 -15.33 0.74
N TYR A 245 4.91 -15.02 1.06
CA TYR A 245 5.71 -15.78 2.02
C TYR A 245 5.16 -15.71 3.45
N LEU A 246 4.79 -14.52 3.92
CA LEU A 246 4.20 -14.31 5.25
C LEU A 246 2.88 -15.07 5.41
N LYS A 247 2.03 -15.10 4.37
CA LYS A 247 0.80 -15.92 4.36
C LYS A 247 1.09 -17.41 4.39
N TYR A 248 2.08 -17.87 3.63
CA TYR A 248 2.50 -19.27 3.65
C TYR A 248 2.99 -19.69 5.04
N GLN A 249 3.81 -18.87 5.69
CA GLN A 249 4.22 -19.08 7.08
C GLN A 249 3.05 -18.93 8.07
N GLY A 250 2.07 -18.12 7.72
CA GLY A 250 0.86 -17.88 8.52
C GLY A 250 -0.03 -19.11 8.67
N LEU A 251 0.09 -20.13 7.82
CA LEU A 251 -0.53 -21.44 8.03
C LEU A 251 -0.09 -22.09 9.36
N SER A 252 1.11 -21.73 9.84
CA SER A 252 1.63 -22.14 11.16
C SER A 252 1.39 -21.10 12.26
N SER A 253 1.19 -19.81 11.94
CA SER A 253 1.11 -18.68 12.89
C SER A 253 -0.25 -17.99 12.95
N GLN A 254 -1.27 -18.49 12.27
CA GLN A 254 -2.65 -17.96 12.19
C GLN A 254 -2.77 -16.56 11.58
N LEU A 255 -1.82 -16.10 10.77
CA LEU A 255 -1.90 -14.83 10.05
C LEU A 255 -2.86 -14.96 8.85
N LYS A 256 -3.94 -14.19 8.85
CA LYS A 256 -4.94 -14.17 7.78
C LYS A 256 -4.62 -13.08 6.74
N SER A 257 -5.20 -13.18 5.55
CA SER A 257 -5.11 -12.11 4.53
C SER A 257 -5.63 -10.77 5.05
N SER A 258 -6.66 -10.80 5.91
CA SER A 258 -7.21 -9.62 6.59
C SER A 258 -6.24 -8.92 7.54
N ASP A 259 -5.20 -9.61 8.02
CA ASP A 259 -4.24 -9.08 8.98
C ASP A 259 -3.05 -8.38 8.32
N ILE A 260 -3.03 -8.37 6.99
CA ILE A 260 -1.98 -7.74 6.17
C ILE A 260 -2.57 -6.57 5.41
N MET A 261 -1.86 -5.46 5.37
CA MET A 261 -2.21 -4.27 4.58
C MET A 261 -1.03 -3.82 3.75
N ILE A 262 -1.32 -3.44 2.50
CA ILE A 262 -0.35 -2.85 1.58
C ILE A 262 -0.73 -1.39 1.37
N LEU A 263 0.21 -0.48 1.59
CA LEU A 263 0.08 0.93 1.24
C LEU A 263 0.68 1.16 -0.13
N SER A 264 -0.19 1.46 -1.08
CA SER A 264 0.13 1.69 -2.49
C SER A 264 0.39 3.17 -2.76
N PRO A 265 1.29 3.52 -3.70
CA PRO A 265 1.57 4.90 -4.05
C PRO A 265 0.38 5.59 -4.74
N ASN A 266 -0.42 4.86 -5.48
CA ASN A 266 -1.61 5.35 -6.19
C ASN A 266 -2.60 4.22 -6.47
N THR A 267 -3.80 4.57 -6.92
CA THR A 267 -4.91 3.64 -7.21
C THR A 267 -4.65 2.71 -8.40
N LEU A 268 -3.85 3.14 -9.39
CA LEU A 268 -3.46 2.30 -10.52
C LEU A 268 -2.57 1.13 -10.05
N PHE A 269 -1.66 1.43 -9.15
CA PHE A 269 -0.79 0.43 -8.55
C PHE A 269 -1.54 -0.53 -7.62
N GLU A 270 -2.55 -0.04 -6.91
CA GLU A 270 -3.46 -0.88 -6.12
C GLU A 270 -4.15 -1.94 -7.00
N GLN A 271 -4.67 -1.55 -8.16
CA GLN A 271 -5.27 -2.47 -9.13
C GLN A 271 -4.24 -3.48 -9.69
N TYR A 272 -3.02 -3.02 -9.93
CA TYR A 272 -1.94 -3.91 -10.34
C TYR A 272 -1.66 -5.01 -9.29
N ILE A 273 -1.60 -4.65 -8.01
CA ILE A 273 -1.42 -5.60 -6.90
C ILE A 273 -2.56 -6.62 -6.84
N SER A 274 -3.81 -6.17 -6.96
CA SER A 274 -4.99 -7.05 -6.89
C SER A 274 -5.01 -8.10 -8.01
N ASN A 275 -4.41 -7.80 -9.17
CA ASN A 275 -4.27 -8.75 -10.27
C ASN A 275 -3.11 -9.73 -10.07
N VAL A 276 -2.01 -9.28 -9.47
CA VAL A 276 -0.77 -10.06 -9.35
C VAL A 276 -0.79 -11.09 -8.22
N LEU A 277 -1.34 -10.77 -7.07
CA LEU A 277 -1.40 -11.70 -5.92
C LEU A 277 -2.11 -13.01 -6.24
N PRO A 278 -3.24 -13.04 -6.96
CA PRO A 278 -3.85 -14.29 -7.43
C PRO A 278 -2.95 -15.12 -8.34
N GLU A 279 -2.11 -14.48 -9.17
CA GLU A 279 -1.13 -15.19 -10.00
C GLU A 279 -0.05 -15.90 -9.17
N LEU A 280 0.32 -15.33 -8.01
CA LEU A 280 1.21 -15.96 -7.03
C LEU A 280 0.54 -17.06 -6.22
N GLY A 281 -0.75 -17.26 -6.40
CA GLY A 281 -1.51 -18.28 -5.68
C GLY A 281 -2.09 -17.82 -4.36
N GLU A 282 -2.14 -16.53 -4.13
CA GLU A 282 -2.62 -15.95 -2.89
C GLU A 282 -4.02 -15.36 -3.02
N ASP A 283 -4.79 -15.42 -1.93
CA ASP A 283 -6.04 -14.67 -1.83
C ASP A 283 -5.72 -13.16 -1.85
N GLU A 284 -6.69 -12.37 -2.26
CA GLU A 284 -6.62 -10.92 -2.26
C GLU A 284 -6.22 -10.37 -0.88
N VAL A 285 -5.31 -9.42 -0.87
CA VAL A 285 -4.86 -8.69 0.32
C VAL A 285 -5.31 -7.25 0.21
N LYS A 286 -5.74 -6.67 1.31
CA LYS A 286 -6.21 -5.29 1.34
C LYS A 286 -5.08 -4.34 0.94
N SER A 287 -5.23 -3.67 -0.18
CA SER A 287 -4.39 -2.58 -0.63
C SER A 287 -5.17 -1.27 -0.48
N VAL A 288 -4.51 -0.20 -0.07
CA VAL A 288 -5.10 1.13 0.11
C VAL A 288 -4.09 2.22 -0.23
N VAL A 289 -4.57 3.35 -0.67
CA VAL A 289 -3.76 4.56 -0.80
C VAL A 289 -3.78 5.32 0.53
N PHE A 290 -2.73 6.08 0.85
CA PHE A 290 -2.68 6.80 2.12
C PHE A 290 -3.85 7.79 2.30
N ASP A 291 -4.30 8.43 1.22
CA ASP A 291 -5.44 9.34 1.22
C ASP A 291 -6.74 8.67 1.69
N ASP A 292 -6.89 7.34 1.49
CA ASP A 292 -8.06 6.58 1.99
C ASP A 292 -8.02 6.44 3.51
N LEU A 293 -6.84 6.29 4.11
CA LEU A 293 -6.68 6.29 5.57
C LEU A 293 -7.03 7.65 6.18
N VAL A 294 -6.64 8.71 5.49
CA VAL A 294 -7.01 10.10 5.87
C VAL A 294 -8.51 10.28 5.78
N THR A 295 -9.13 9.90 4.65
CA THR A 295 -10.57 9.99 4.44
C THR A 295 -11.35 9.23 5.52
N GLY A 296 -10.92 8.01 5.84
CA GLY A 296 -11.56 7.18 6.87
C GLY A 296 -11.41 7.73 8.31
N SER A 297 -10.47 8.65 8.53
CA SER A 297 -10.21 9.26 9.83
C SER A 297 -10.86 10.63 9.99
N LEU A 298 -11.11 11.36 8.90
CA LEU A 298 -11.71 12.69 8.92
C LEU A 298 -13.23 12.63 9.18
N PRO A 299 -13.84 13.69 9.73
CA PRO A 299 -15.29 13.82 9.85
C PRO A 299 -15.97 13.76 8.47
N ASP A 300 -17.17 13.17 8.43
CA ASP A 300 -17.98 13.13 7.21
C ASP A 300 -18.11 14.52 6.56
N LYS A 301 -17.96 14.56 5.22
CA LYS A 301 -18.02 15.78 4.41
C LYS A 301 -16.82 16.74 4.51
N THR A 302 -15.73 16.37 5.19
CA THR A 302 -14.51 17.15 5.15
C THR A 302 -13.78 16.90 3.83
N ALA A 303 -13.80 17.87 2.92
CA ALA A 303 -13.07 17.79 1.67
C ALA A 303 -11.60 18.19 1.87
N PHE A 304 -10.68 17.45 1.22
CA PHE A 304 -9.28 17.81 1.19
C PHE A 304 -8.69 17.54 -0.19
N GLN A 305 -7.60 18.23 -0.51
CA GLN A 305 -6.86 18.05 -1.74
C GLN A 305 -6.07 16.75 -1.68
N SER A 306 -6.26 15.86 -2.65
CA SER A 306 -5.47 14.64 -2.75
C SER A 306 -3.99 14.96 -2.94
N ARG A 307 -3.13 14.07 -2.48
CA ARG A 307 -1.70 14.20 -2.69
C ARG A 307 -1.32 14.33 -4.17
N TYR A 308 -1.96 13.54 -5.01
CA TYR A 308 -1.77 13.60 -6.46
C TYR A 308 -2.01 15.03 -7.00
N ASN A 309 -3.16 15.63 -6.69
CA ASN A 309 -3.50 16.97 -7.15
C ASN A 309 -2.52 18.02 -6.61
N GLN A 310 -2.07 17.87 -5.36
CA GLN A 310 -1.10 18.78 -4.76
C GLN A 310 0.27 18.70 -5.46
N THR A 311 0.74 17.49 -5.77
CA THR A 311 2.00 17.28 -6.51
C THR A 311 1.90 17.85 -7.91
N GLU A 312 0.79 17.65 -8.62
CA GLU A 312 0.55 18.23 -9.95
C GLU A 312 0.58 19.77 -9.90
N MET A 313 -0.08 20.38 -8.92
CA MET A 313 -0.03 21.83 -8.72
C MET A 313 1.40 22.34 -8.45
N LEU A 314 2.18 21.57 -7.70
CA LEU A 314 3.57 21.92 -7.40
C LEU A 314 4.45 21.85 -8.65
N ILE A 315 4.26 20.85 -9.51
CA ILE A 315 5.02 20.69 -10.77
C ILE A 315 4.64 21.80 -11.76
N SER A 316 3.34 22.06 -11.94
CA SER A 316 2.82 23.05 -12.88
C SER A 316 2.98 24.51 -12.41
N CYS A 317 3.41 24.74 -11.16
CA CYS A 317 3.56 26.10 -10.63
C CYS A 317 4.71 26.85 -11.31
N ALA A 318 4.35 27.86 -12.11
CA ALA A 318 5.31 28.68 -12.88
C ALA A 318 6.01 29.75 -12.02
N VAL A 319 5.52 30.07 -10.81
CA VAL A 319 6.08 31.15 -9.97
C VAL A 319 7.03 30.55 -8.94
N PRO A 320 8.37 30.74 -9.06
CA PRO A 320 9.33 30.06 -8.18
C PRO A 320 9.14 30.37 -6.69
N ALA A 321 8.81 31.61 -6.34
CA ALA A 321 8.59 32.01 -4.94
C ALA A 321 7.34 31.34 -4.33
N ALA A 322 6.26 31.23 -5.09
CA ALA A 322 5.05 30.54 -4.65
C ALA A 322 5.30 29.03 -4.49
N LYS A 323 6.01 28.41 -5.43
CA LYS A 323 6.45 27.02 -5.37
C LYS A 323 7.31 26.74 -4.14
N ALA A 324 8.28 27.62 -3.86
CA ALA A 324 9.15 27.48 -2.70
C ALA A 324 8.37 27.57 -1.37
N LEU A 325 7.45 28.55 -1.25
CA LEU A 325 6.64 28.72 -0.07
C LEU A 325 5.68 27.52 0.15
N GLN A 326 5.08 27.02 -0.92
CA GLN A 326 4.26 25.80 -0.86
C GLN A 326 5.06 24.61 -0.36
N LYS A 327 6.27 24.36 -0.92
CA LYS A 327 7.16 23.29 -0.45
C LYS A 327 7.51 23.45 1.02
N GLN A 328 7.91 24.63 1.45
CA GLN A 328 8.27 24.91 2.84
C GLN A 328 7.10 24.69 3.79
N SER A 329 5.87 25.08 3.39
CA SER A 329 4.65 24.80 4.16
C SER A 329 4.40 23.30 4.31
N MET A 330 4.49 22.55 3.22
CA MET A 330 4.34 21.09 3.22
C MET A 330 5.40 20.44 4.12
N GLU A 331 6.68 20.77 3.93
CA GLU A 331 7.79 20.21 4.71
C GLU A 331 7.63 20.51 6.20
N PHE A 332 7.29 21.74 6.58
CA PHE A 332 7.08 22.10 7.98
C PHE A 332 5.91 21.36 8.60
N LYS A 333 4.72 21.42 7.98
CA LYS A 333 3.49 20.82 8.55
C LYS A 333 3.51 19.29 8.61
N THR A 334 4.37 18.66 7.80
CA THR A 334 4.55 17.20 7.80
C THR A 334 5.80 16.74 8.55
N SER A 335 6.54 17.68 9.17
CA SER A 335 7.76 17.43 9.91
C SER A 335 7.52 16.85 11.30
N ARG A 336 8.58 16.27 11.89
CA ARG A 336 8.59 15.85 13.29
C ARG A 336 8.48 17.05 14.25
N ALA A 337 8.96 18.20 13.84
CA ALA A 337 8.82 19.46 14.58
C ALA A 337 7.34 19.80 14.78
N PHE A 338 6.56 19.76 13.71
CA PHE A 338 5.14 20.05 13.76
C PHE A 338 4.34 18.97 14.51
N SER A 339 4.68 17.70 14.39
CA SER A 339 4.04 16.64 15.18
C SER A 339 4.23 16.83 16.69
N LYS A 340 5.41 17.31 17.12
CA LYS A 340 5.65 17.69 18.53
C LYS A 340 4.75 18.85 18.99
N ILE A 341 4.56 19.86 18.15
CA ILE A 341 3.64 20.98 18.43
C ILE A 341 2.21 20.45 18.57
N LEU A 342 1.75 19.55 17.66
CA LEU A 342 0.43 18.93 17.76
C LEU A 342 0.26 18.09 19.03
N ASN A 343 1.30 17.37 19.47
CA ASN A 343 1.29 16.64 20.74
C ASN A 343 1.09 17.61 21.93
N LYS A 344 1.94 18.66 22.03
CA LYS A 344 1.79 19.68 23.07
C LYS A 344 0.43 20.37 23.06
N TYR A 345 -0.11 20.62 21.85
CA TYR A 345 -1.45 21.19 21.70
C TYR A 345 -2.52 20.25 22.24
N ALA A 346 -2.49 18.98 21.85
CA ALA A 346 -3.44 17.96 22.33
C ALA A 346 -3.39 17.83 23.87
N ASP A 347 -2.18 17.81 24.46
CA ASP A 347 -1.97 17.73 25.91
C ASP A 347 -2.49 18.99 26.65
N SER A 348 -2.44 20.15 25.99
CA SER A 348 -2.92 21.42 26.56
C SER A 348 -4.44 21.62 26.46
N LEU A 349 -5.14 20.84 25.62
CA LEU A 349 -6.59 21.01 25.40
C LEU A 349 -7.42 20.99 26.69
N PRO A 350 -7.25 20.02 27.62
CA PRO A 350 -8.05 19.95 28.84
C PRO A 350 -7.86 21.14 29.79
N THR A 351 -6.65 21.72 29.77
CA THR A 351 -6.27 22.78 30.70
C THR A 351 -6.58 24.18 30.19
N SER A 352 -6.39 24.42 28.89
CA SER A 352 -6.35 25.79 28.35
C SER A 352 -7.33 26.04 27.20
N HIS A 353 -7.83 25.00 26.51
CA HIS A 353 -8.56 25.20 25.26
C HIS A 353 -10.00 24.69 25.27
N ILE A 354 -10.40 23.88 26.28
CA ILE A 354 -11.78 23.44 26.50
C ILE A 354 -12.37 24.32 27.61
N THR A 355 -13.46 25.03 27.29
CA THR A 355 -14.20 25.84 28.27
C THR A 355 -15.36 25.04 28.84
N PHE A 356 -15.24 24.60 30.09
CA PHE A 356 -16.29 23.89 30.79
C PHE A 356 -17.30 24.91 31.34
N LEU A 357 -18.58 24.74 31.01
CA LEU A 357 -19.68 25.59 31.48
C LEU A 357 -20.35 24.95 32.69
N ASP A 358 -20.87 25.76 33.58
CA ASP A 358 -21.70 25.29 34.69
C ASP A 358 -22.95 24.58 34.15
N ILE A 359 -23.27 23.42 34.70
CA ILE A 359 -24.44 22.65 34.36
C ILE A 359 -25.53 22.92 35.33
N GLU A 360 -26.59 23.58 34.85
CA GLU A 360 -27.78 23.91 35.60
C GLU A 360 -28.94 23.00 35.20
N TYR A 361 -29.68 22.50 36.20
CA TYR A 361 -30.92 21.78 36.02
C TYR A 361 -31.93 22.14 37.13
N ASP A 362 -33.16 22.38 36.76
CA ASP A 362 -34.25 22.83 37.70
C ASP A 362 -33.88 24.07 38.54
N GLY A 363 -33.13 25.03 37.94
CA GLY A 363 -32.69 26.26 38.61
C GLY A 363 -31.58 26.09 39.65
N LYS A 364 -30.92 24.91 39.67
CA LYS A 364 -29.77 24.62 40.54
C LYS A 364 -28.55 24.29 39.70
N ILE A 365 -27.40 24.77 40.15
CA ILE A 365 -26.11 24.34 39.59
C ILE A 365 -25.85 22.91 40.07
N VAL A 366 -25.87 21.95 39.17
CA VAL A 366 -25.57 20.52 39.44
C VAL A 366 -24.06 20.32 39.47
N PHE A 367 -23.36 20.85 38.46
CA PHE A 367 -21.90 20.81 38.38
C PHE A 367 -21.37 22.18 37.98
N THR A 368 -20.31 22.64 38.64
CA THR A 368 -19.57 23.81 38.18
C THR A 368 -18.57 23.40 37.09
N GLY A 369 -18.27 24.30 36.16
CA GLY A 369 -17.28 24.09 35.12
C GLY A 369 -15.90 23.71 35.70
N GLN A 370 -15.52 24.32 36.83
CA GLN A 370 -14.27 23.99 37.53
C GLN A 370 -14.27 22.54 38.05
N TYR A 371 -15.37 22.07 38.64
CA TYR A 371 -15.49 20.67 39.10
C TYR A 371 -15.34 19.71 37.94
N LEU A 372 -15.98 19.99 36.79
CA LEU A 372 -15.89 19.13 35.60
C LEU A 372 -14.47 19.08 35.05
N LYS A 373 -13.77 20.20 35.01
CA LYS A 373 -12.36 20.29 34.62
C LYS A 373 -11.46 19.48 35.55
N ASP A 374 -11.59 19.69 36.89
CA ASP A 374 -10.78 18.99 37.88
C ASP A 374 -11.01 17.46 37.84
N ARG A 375 -12.26 17.05 37.63
CA ARG A 375 -12.62 15.65 37.47
C ARG A 375 -11.98 15.04 36.23
N LEU A 376 -12.02 15.73 35.07
CA LEU A 376 -11.37 15.27 33.84
C LEU A 376 -9.87 15.08 34.02
N LEU A 377 -9.19 16.02 34.66
CA LEU A 377 -7.74 15.99 34.91
C LEU A 377 -7.32 14.88 35.87
N LYS A 378 -8.20 14.45 36.78
CA LYS A 378 -7.95 13.34 37.71
C LYS A 378 -8.19 11.95 37.09
N MET A 379 -8.77 11.85 35.88
CA MET A 379 -8.99 10.57 35.22
C MET A 379 -7.67 9.94 34.76
N ASN A 380 -7.66 8.60 34.67
CA ASN A 380 -6.48 7.81 34.30
C ASN A 380 -5.78 8.34 33.04
N GLY A 381 -4.47 8.56 33.09
CA GLY A 381 -3.65 9.09 32.01
C GLY A 381 -3.65 8.26 30.72
N ASN A 382 -3.89 6.95 30.83
CA ASN A 382 -3.87 6.03 29.67
C ASN A 382 -5.12 6.10 28.77
N MET A 383 -6.15 6.86 29.16
CA MET A 383 -7.37 7.06 28.35
C MET A 383 -7.19 8.23 27.40
N SER A 384 -7.67 8.09 26.14
CA SER A 384 -7.74 9.23 25.22
C SER A 384 -8.66 10.32 25.75
N LEU A 385 -8.44 11.57 25.32
CA LEU A 385 -9.26 12.71 25.75
C LEU A 385 -10.75 12.52 25.42
N ALA A 386 -11.06 11.96 24.24
CA ALA A 386 -12.44 11.69 23.84
C ALA A 386 -13.14 10.68 24.76
N VAL A 387 -12.44 9.63 25.19
CA VAL A 387 -12.97 8.64 26.15
C VAL A 387 -13.20 9.28 27.50
N LYS A 388 -12.27 10.09 28.00
CA LYS A 388 -12.45 10.84 29.27
C LYS A 388 -13.66 11.77 29.22
N LEU A 389 -13.84 12.50 28.12
CA LEU A 389 -14.98 13.39 27.91
C LEU A 389 -16.30 12.59 27.79
N SER A 390 -16.28 11.43 27.15
CA SER A 390 -17.44 10.54 27.11
C SER A 390 -17.84 10.06 28.51
N HIS A 391 -16.88 9.64 29.36
CA HIS A 391 -17.15 9.28 30.74
C HIS A 391 -17.70 10.47 31.55
N LEU A 392 -17.16 11.67 31.31
CA LEU A 392 -17.68 12.88 31.95
C LEU A 392 -19.14 13.17 31.54
N ARG A 393 -19.47 12.98 30.25
CA ARG A 393 -20.82 13.07 29.71
C ARG A 393 -21.79 12.11 30.41
N HIS A 394 -21.41 10.83 30.49
CA HIS A 394 -22.25 9.84 31.20
C HIS A 394 -22.49 10.25 32.65
N HIS A 395 -21.43 10.65 33.37
CA HIS A 395 -21.58 11.11 34.75
C HIS A 395 -22.55 12.30 34.91
N ILE A 396 -22.50 13.29 33.97
CA ILE A 396 -23.43 14.43 33.99
C ILE A 396 -24.87 13.95 33.77
N PHE A 397 -25.09 13.07 32.81
CA PHE A 397 -26.46 12.62 32.49
C PHE A 397 -27.02 11.65 33.52
N ASP A 398 -26.20 10.80 34.16
CA ASP A 398 -26.63 9.89 35.24
C ASP A 398 -27.18 10.71 36.42
N GLU A 399 -26.48 11.75 36.86
CA GLU A 399 -26.93 12.61 37.96
C GLU A 399 -28.23 13.36 37.61
N ILE A 400 -28.30 13.86 36.37
CA ILE A 400 -29.51 14.57 35.91
C ILE A 400 -30.69 13.60 35.75
N HIS A 401 -30.44 12.34 35.37
CA HIS A 401 -31.51 11.34 35.27
C HIS A 401 -32.20 11.11 36.62
N GLU A 402 -31.47 11.07 37.71
CA GLU A 402 -32.03 10.97 39.05
C GLU A 402 -32.85 12.25 39.41
N MET A 403 -32.33 13.43 39.12
CA MET A 403 -33.03 14.70 39.36
C MET A 403 -34.32 14.88 38.53
N ARG A 404 -34.40 14.22 37.38
CA ARG A 404 -35.54 14.25 36.47
C ARG A 404 -36.83 13.69 37.13
N LYS A 405 -36.68 12.73 38.03
CA LYS A 405 -37.79 12.16 38.82
C LYS A 405 -38.48 13.25 39.66
N ASP A 406 -37.72 14.14 40.27
CA ASP A 406 -38.24 15.27 41.09
C ASP A 406 -38.72 16.44 40.23
N ARG A 407 -38.21 16.56 38.99
CA ARG A 407 -38.60 17.64 38.06
C ARG A 407 -39.97 17.40 37.43
N MET A 408 -40.34 16.17 37.14
CA MET A 408 -41.58 15.81 36.43
C MET A 408 -42.86 16.32 37.16
N PRO A 409 -43.01 16.16 38.48
CA PRO A 409 -44.16 16.76 39.20
C PRO A 409 -44.29 18.26 39.05
N LYS A 410 -43.17 19.00 38.97
CA LYS A 410 -43.15 20.45 38.76
C LYS A 410 -43.58 20.80 37.33
N LEU A 411 -43.13 20.06 36.32
CA LEU A 411 -43.56 20.22 34.93
C LEU A 411 -45.05 19.93 34.75
N LEU A 412 -45.56 18.86 35.41
CA LEU A 412 -46.98 18.58 35.43
C LEU A 412 -47.82 19.70 36.01
N ARG A 413 -47.34 20.35 37.10
CA ARG A 413 -48.00 21.52 37.66
C ARG A 413 -48.01 22.70 36.69
N LYS A 414 -46.84 22.98 36.07
CA LYS A 414 -46.69 24.03 35.09
C LYS A 414 -47.61 23.78 33.86
N ALA A 415 -47.70 22.55 33.40
CA ALA A 415 -48.56 22.17 32.27
C ALA A 415 -50.05 22.37 32.58
N ARG A 416 -50.48 22.14 33.83
CA ARG A 416 -51.86 22.37 34.26
C ARG A 416 -52.22 23.87 34.38
N GLU A 417 -51.23 24.72 34.63
CA GLU A 417 -51.41 26.17 34.77
C GLU A 417 -51.40 26.90 33.41
N ASP A 418 -51.02 26.21 32.31
CA ASP A 418 -50.97 26.76 30.96
C ASP A 418 -52.09 26.15 30.10
N PRO A 419 -53.22 26.89 29.88
CA PRO A 419 -54.37 26.38 29.15
C PRO A 419 -54.25 26.44 27.62
N GLU A 420 -53.21 27.06 27.06
CA GLU A 420 -53.10 27.30 25.62
C GLU A 420 -52.32 26.25 24.82
N HIS A 421 -51.91 25.14 25.45
CA HIS A 421 -51.16 24.10 24.73
C HIS A 421 -52.06 23.08 23.99
N PRO A 422 -51.62 22.50 22.86
CA PRO A 422 -52.43 21.63 22.02
C PRO A 422 -52.52 20.17 22.52
N TYR A 423 -51.80 19.79 23.57
CA TYR A 423 -51.75 18.43 24.13
C TYR A 423 -52.53 18.34 25.45
N ASP A 424 -52.74 17.09 25.91
CA ASP A 424 -53.13 16.91 27.30
C ASP A 424 -51.96 17.37 28.24
N TRP A 425 -52.27 17.71 29.46
CA TRP A 425 -51.25 18.23 30.40
C TRP A 425 -50.12 17.26 30.72
N GLU A 426 -50.34 15.93 30.59
CA GLU A 426 -49.28 14.91 30.72
C GLU A 426 -48.36 14.87 29.48
N GLY A 427 -48.96 14.93 28.29
CA GLY A 427 -48.21 15.02 27.00
C GLY A 427 -47.37 16.28 26.96
N TYR A 428 -47.95 17.45 27.36
CA TYR A 428 -47.21 18.72 27.40
C TYR A 428 -46.07 18.71 28.41
N ALA A 429 -46.26 18.14 29.60
CA ALA A 429 -45.19 18.00 30.60
C ALA A 429 -44.03 17.11 30.07
N ARG A 430 -44.34 16.07 29.30
CA ARG A 430 -43.32 15.24 28.64
C ARG A 430 -42.56 16.01 27.56
N GLU A 431 -43.26 16.81 26.73
CA GLU A 431 -42.64 17.67 25.72
C GLU A 431 -41.68 18.67 26.38
N LEU A 432 -42.12 19.39 27.42
CA LEU A 432 -41.24 20.29 28.17
C LEU A 432 -40.00 19.57 28.75
N SER A 433 -40.17 18.35 29.27
CA SER A 433 -39.04 17.52 29.75
C SER A 433 -38.07 17.16 28.65
N ILE A 434 -38.55 16.85 27.43
CA ILE A 434 -37.72 16.53 26.26
C ILE A 434 -36.96 17.79 25.82
N GLU A 435 -37.62 18.95 25.75
CA GLU A 435 -36.96 20.21 25.40
C GLU A 435 -35.85 20.59 26.40
N GLU A 436 -36.12 20.49 27.72
CA GLU A 436 -35.09 20.73 28.74
C GLU A 436 -33.91 19.79 28.58
N SER A 437 -34.17 18.50 28.37
CA SER A 437 -33.12 17.49 28.14
C SER A 437 -32.31 17.75 26.86
N THR A 438 -32.97 18.18 25.78
CA THR A 438 -32.32 18.50 24.51
C THR A 438 -31.42 19.74 24.62
N ARG A 439 -31.93 20.82 25.27
CA ARG A 439 -31.11 22.03 25.52
C ARG A 439 -29.90 21.73 26.40
N LEU A 440 -30.06 20.88 27.40
CA LEU A 440 -28.97 20.44 28.25
C LEU A 440 -27.96 19.61 27.47
N ALA A 441 -28.42 18.63 26.66
CA ALA A 441 -27.56 17.84 25.83
C ALA A 441 -26.72 18.69 24.84
N GLN A 442 -27.36 19.69 24.22
CA GLN A 442 -26.65 20.65 23.36
C GLN A 442 -25.58 21.43 24.11
N LYS A 443 -25.88 21.89 25.34
CA LYS A 443 -24.92 22.62 26.19
C LYS A 443 -23.74 21.75 26.59
N VAL A 444 -23.99 20.52 26.99
CA VAL A 444 -22.95 19.52 27.36
C VAL A 444 -22.13 19.11 26.14
N ASP A 445 -22.78 18.77 25.04
CA ASP A 445 -22.12 18.38 23.79
C ASP A 445 -21.25 19.51 23.22
N GLY A 446 -21.58 20.76 23.48
CA GLY A 446 -20.83 21.94 23.03
C GLY A 446 -19.38 22.01 23.54
N PHE A 447 -19.05 21.40 24.68
CA PHE A 447 -17.68 21.33 25.18
C PHE A 447 -17.12 19.92 25.25
N ILE A 448 -17.95 18.89 25.09
CA ILE A 448 -17.53 17.48 25.10
C ILE A 448 -17.16 16.97 23.71
N LYS A 449 -17.93 17.35 22.68
CA LYS A 449 -17.67 16.96 21.30
C LYS A 449 -16.54 17.80 20.72
N LEU A 450 -15.37 17.19 20.63
CA LEU A 450 -14.22 17.82 20.01
C LEU A 450 -14.27 17.66 18.48
N ASP A 451 -14.13 18.77 17.78
CA ASP A 451 -13.97 18.80 16.33
C ASP A 451 -12.48 19.01 16.00
N GLY A 452 -11.82 17.98 15.48
CA GLY A 452 -10.41 18.03 15.13
C GLY A 452 -10.09 19.09 14.08
N VAL A 453 -10.98 19.33 13.10
CA VAL A 453 -10.82 20.35 12.06
C VAL A 453 -10.89 21.75 12.68
N ALA A 454 -11.89 22.00 13.55
CA ALA A 454 -12.04 23.27 14.23
C ALA A 454 -10.85 23.56 15.17
N LEU A 455 -10.36 22.55 15.89
CA LEU A 455 -9.18 22.67 16.75
C LEU A 455 -7.92 22.97 15.93
N TYR A 456 -7.71 22.30 14.81
CA TYR A 456 -6.59 22.59 13.91
C TYR A 456 -6.67 24.00 13.34
N LYS A 457 -7.85 24.42 12.84
CA LYS A 457 -8.07 25.79 12.35
C LYS A 457 -7.80 26.83 13.45
N LYS A 458 -8.17 26.54 14.70
CA LYS A 458 -7.88 27.39 15.86
C LYS A 458 -6.37 27.51 16.10
N LEU A 459 -5.62 26.38 16.04
CA LEU A 459 -4.17 26.37 16.20
C LEU A 459 -3.46 27.28 15.18
N ILE A 460 -3.87 27.21 13.90
CA ILE A 460 -3.22 27.96 12.82
C ILE A 460 -3.69 29.44 12.78
N LYS A 461 -4.98 29.72 13.09
CA LYS A 461 -5.54 31.07 12.94
C LYS A 461 -5.37 31.96 14.17
N THR A 462 -5.11 31.38 15.35
CA THR A 462 -4.93 32.18 16.57
C THR A 462 -3.50 32.69 16.63
N ASP A 463 -3.34 34.00 16.58
CA ASP A 463 -2.05 34.67 16.64
C ASP A 463 -1.24 34.23 17.87
N GLY A 464 0.02 33.83 17.63
CA GLY A 464 0.95 33.43 18.68
C GLY A 464 0.69 32.06 19.32
N LEU A 465 -0.46 31.40 19.08
CA LEU A 465 -0.76 30.10 19.71
C LEU A 465 0.24 29.02 19.29
N LEU A 466 0.48 28.84 18.00
CA LEU A 466 1.46 27.88 17.50
C LEU A 466 2.85 28.19 18.04
N LEU A 467 3.25 29.46 18.05
CA LEU A 467 4.56 29.90 18.54
C LEU A 467 4.72 29.63 20.04
N SER A 468 3.67 29.82 20.85
CA SER A 468 3.71 29.51 22.28
C SER A 468 3.89 28.02 22.59
N LEU A 469 3.55 27.12 21.66
CA LEU A 469 3.70 25.67 21.78
C LEU A 469 5.02 25.17 21.22
N SER A 470 5.83 26.02 20.57
CA SER A 470 7.05 25.66 19.85
C SER A 470 8.35 25.93 20.62
N GLU A 471 8.31 26.29 21.91
CA GLU A 471 9.50 26.69 22.71
C GLU A 471 10.69 25.70 22.66
N GLU A 472 10.43 24.39 22.43
CA GLU A 472 11.48 23.36 22.36
C GLU A 472 11.64 22.79 20.94
N VAL A 473 11.15 23.50 19.94
CA VAL A 473 11.09 23.03 18.56
C VAL A 473 11.75 24.06 17.65
N GLU A 474 12.66 23.61 16.80
CA GLU A 474 13.27 24.45 15.79
C GLU A 474 12.23 24.76 14.68
N LEU A 475 11.96 26.04 14.49
CA LEU A 475 11.02 26.54 13.48
C LEU A 475 11.78 27.00 12.23
N PRO A 476 11.16 26.93 11.03
CA PRO A 476 11.66 27.58 9.84
C PRO A 476 11.86 29.09 10.03
N SER A 477 12.89 29.65 9.43
CA SER A 477 13.20 31.09 9.53
C SER A 477 12.09 31.99 9.00
N ASN A 478 11.27 31.48 8.07
CA ASN A 478 10.12 32.16 7.46
C ASN A 478 8.76 31.67 7.98
N ILE A 479 8.70 31.20 9.24
CA ILE A 479 7.48 30.64 9.83
C ILE A 479 6.27 31.57 9.71
N ASP A 480 6.46 32.88 9.84
CA ASP A 480 5.37 33.87 9.74
C ASP A 480 4.75 33.90 8.32
N GLU A 481 5.58 33.75 7.27
CA GLU A 481 5.09 33.65 5.88
C GLU A 481 4.31 32.35 5.69
N ILE A 482 4.80 31.24 6.23
CA ILE A 482 4.15 29.93 6.18
C ILE A 482 2.80 29.98 6.89
N LEU A 483 2.72 30.60 8.06
CA LEU A 483 1.46 30.74 8.81
C LEU A 483 0.46 31.61 8.05
N LEU A 484 0.90 32.75 7.52
CA LEU A 484 0.04 33.64 6.72
C LEU A 484 -0.50 32.95 5.46
N TYR A 485 0.37 32.19 4.78
CA TYR A 485 -0.02 31.36 3.63
C TYR A 485 -1.06 30.33 4.03
N SER A 486 -0.83 29.59 5.12
CA SER A 486 -1.74 28.57 5.63
C SER A 486 -3.09 29.16 6.07
N GLN A 487 -3.09 30.33 6.74
CA GLN A 487 -4.32 31.01 7.16
C GLN A 487 -5.19 31.41 5.96
N LYS A 488 -4.56 31.86 4.85
CA LYS A 488 -5.28 32.19 3.59
C LYS A 488 -5.97 30.96 3.00
N LEU A 489 -5.26 29.83 2.91
CA LEU A 489 -5.81 28.59 2.36
C LEU A 489 -6.91 27.97 3.23
N LEU A 490 -6.83 28.13 4.54
CA LEU A 490 -7.84 27.61 5.47
C LEU A 490 -9.16 28.43 5.49
N VAL A 491 -9.28 29.49 4.69
CA VAL A 491 -10.55 30.18 4.46
C VAL A 491 -11.48 29.32 3.61
N ASP A 492 -10.92 28.57 2.66
CA ASP A 492 -11.67 27.66 1.80
C ASP A 492 -12.24 26.46 2.58
N SER A 493 -13.26 25.85 2.01
CA SER A 493 -13.90 24.65 2.60
C SER A 493 -13.04 23.39 2.46
N MET A 494 -12.04 23.40 1.58
CA MET A 494 -11.17 22.28 1.27
C MET A 494 -9.80 22.42 1.96
N LEU A 495 -9.39 21.40 2.72
CA LEU A 495 -8.06 21.35 3.34
C LEU A 495 -6.98 21.02 2.30
N GLN A 496 -5.75 21.53 2.49
CA GLN A 496 -4.59 21.03 1.78
C GLN A 496 -4.25 19.61 2.31
N ASN A 497 -3.49 18.82 1.55
CA ASN A 497 -3.13 17.46 1.96
C ASN A 497 -2.39 17.44 3.30
N GLU A 498 -1.39 18.31 3.50
CA GLU A 498 -0.64 18.40 4.76
C GLU A 498 -1.50 18.83 5.94
N ASP A 499 -2.54 19.68 5.70
CA ASP A 499 -3.49 20.06 6.74
C ASP A 499 -4.40 18.89 7.11
N ALA A 500 -4.84 18.10 6.14
CA ALA A 500 -5.63 16.91 6.36
C ALA A 500 -4.85 15.84 7.15
N LEU A 501 -3.55 15.66 6.85
CA LEU A 501 -2.65 14.80 7.63
C LEU A 501 -2.53 15.29 9.08
N ALA A 502 -2.34 16.59 9.28
CA ALA A 502 -2.23 17.19 10.61
C ALA A 502 -3.52 17.02 11.42
N VAL A 503 -4.68 17.23 10.80
CA VAL A 503 -5.99 16.97 11.41
C VAL A 503 -6.16 15.51 11.78
N THR A 504 -5.83 14.59 10.86
CA THR A 504 -5.87 13.15 11.11
C THR A 504 -5.01 12.78 12.31
N TYR A 505 -3.78 13.27 12.36
CA TYR A 505 -2.90 13.04 13.50
C TYR A 505 -3.45 13.59 14.81
N LEU A 506 -3.97 14.81 14.79
CA LEU A 506 -4.59 15.42 15.97
C LEU A 506 -5.79 14.60 16.47
N GLN A 507 -6.64 14.12 15.55
CA GLN A 507 -7.79 13.27 15.91
C GLN A 507 -7.35 11.92 16.51
N LEU A 508 -6.26 11.34 16.01
CA LEU A 508 -5.66 10.15 16.61
C LEU A 508 -5.14 10.40 18.02
N LEU A 509 -4.55 11.59 18.28
CA LEU A 509 -4.09 12.01 19.60
C LEU A 509 -5.23 12.16 20.60
N ILE A 510 -6.29 12.83 20.20
CA ILE A 510 -7.44 13.11 21.08
C ILE A 510 -8.45 11.95 21.14
N GLY A 511 -8.39 11.01 20.21
CA GLY A 511 -9.25 9.82 20.16
C GLY A 511 -10.61 10.04 19.50
N THR A 512 -10.73 11.00 18.57
CA THR A 512 -11.98 11.32 17.84
C THR A 512 -12.02 10.82 16.40
N ASN A 513 -11.18 9.86 16.04
CA ASN A 513 -10.94 9.37 14.69
C ASN A 513 -12.00 8.39 14.16
N ASN A 514 -13.28 8.58 14.42
CA ASN A 514 -14.41 7.78 13.92
C ASN A 514 -14.25 6.24 14.08
N GLY A 515 -13.51 5.78 15.10
CA GLY A 515 -13.26 4.36 15.33
C GLY A 515 -12.20 3.74 14.39
N ALA A 516 -11.49 4.52 13.59
CA ALA A 516 -10.44 4.01 12.70
C ALA A 516 -9.39 3.17 13.44
N ASN A 517 -9.05 3.53 14.68
CA ASN A 517 -8.16 2.74 15.53
C ASN A 517 -8.67 1.31 15.78
N ASP A 518 -9.96 1.11 15.95
CA ASP A 518 -10.53 -0.20 16.22
C ASP A 518 -10.64 -1.04 14.95
N ILE A 519 -10.92 -0.39 13.81
CA ILE A 519 -10.99 -1.05 12.49
C ILE A 519 -9.63 -1.66 12.11
N TYR A 520 -8.52 -1.01 12.44
CA TYR A 520 -7.18 -1.44 12.02
C TYR A 520 -6.38 -2.21 13.08
N ARG A 521 -6.91 -2.40 14.28
CA ARG A 521 -6.23 -3.07 15.40
C ARG A 521 -5.82 -4.52 15.13
N HIS A 522 -6.53 -5.18 14.24
CA HIS A 522 -6.27 -6.58 13.85
C HIS A 522 -5.08 -6.70 12.87
N ILE A 523 -4.66 -5.62 12.23
CA ILE A 523 -3.55 -5.62 11.28
C ILE A 523 -2.25 -5.98 12.00
N ARG A 524 -1.55 -6.98 11.49
CA ARG A 524 -0.30 -7.52 12.03
C ARG A 524 0.90 -7.23 11.14
N GLN A 525 0.67 -6.95 9.86
CA GLN A 525 1.72 -6.66 8.90
C GLN A 525 1.29 -5.49 8.01
N VAL A 526 2.15 -4.48 7.92
CA VAL A 526 1.98 -3.35 7.00
C VAL A 526 3.17 -3.32 6.04
N VAL A 527 2.87 -3.27 4.75
CA VAL A 527 3.86 -3.09 3.68
C VAL A 527 3.67 -1.71 3.09
N VAL A 528 4.73 -0.90 3.10
CA VAL A 528 4.72 0.46 2.54
C VAL A 528 5.63 0.49 1.33
N ASP A 529 5.07 0.72 0.15
CA ASP A 529 5.86 0.93 -1.07
C ASP A 529 6.04 2.43 -1.34
N GLU A 530 7.08 2.78 -2.10
CA GLU A 530 7.49 4.14 -2.43
C GLU A 530 7.63 5.06 -1.19
N ALA A 531 8.25 4.53 -0.14
CA ALA A 531 8.36 5.19 1.18
C ALA A 531 9.07 6.56 1.15
N GLN A 532 9.90 6.81 0.15
CA GLN A 532 10.56 8.11 -0.05
C GLN A 532 9.55 9.25 -0.29
N ASP A 533 8.34 8.92 -0.69
CA ASP A 533 7.28 9.90 -0.88
C ASP A 533 6.61 10.32 0.43
N TYR A 534 6.79 9.56 1.50
CA TYR A 534 6.18 9.85 2.79
C TYR A 534 7.06 10.76 3.65
N TYR A 535 6.45 11.65 4.39
CA TYR A 535 7.06 12.52 5.39
C TYR A 535 6.95 11.92 6.79
N SER A 536 7.62 12.51 7.76
CA SER A 536 7.64 12.02 9.15
C SER A 536 6.23 11.85 9.74
N LEU A 537 5.33 12.78 9.46
CA LEU A 537 3.96 12.75 9.98
C LEU A 537 3.15 11.53 9.49
N HIS A 538 3.42 11.05 8.26
CA HIS A 538 2.79 9.82 7.76
C HIS A 538 3.17 8.61 8.62
N PHE A 539 4.45 8.46 8.97
CA PHE A 539 4.91 7.36 9.82
C PHE A 539 4.41 7.45 11.25
N GLU A 540 4.27 8.67 11.80
CA GLU A 540 3.61 8.90 13.09
C GLU A 540 2.14 8.46 13.08
N ILE A 541 1.41 8.73 11.99
CA ILE A 541 0.03 8.29 11.79
C ILE A 541 -0.02 6.76 11.70
N LEU A 542 0.84 6.14 10.86
CA LEU A 542 0.90 4.69 10.69
C LEU A 542 1.15 3.96 12.01
N LYS A 543 2.13 4.44 12.81
CA LYS A 543 2.44 3.88 14.12
C LYS A 543 1.22 3.88 15.06
N ARG A 544 0.38 4.91 14.99
CA ARG A 544 -0.82 5.04 15.83
C ARG A 544 -1.99 4.21 15.31
N LEU A 545 -2.17 4.13 13.99
CA LEU A 545 -3.23 3.32 13.38
C LEU A 545 -2.96 1.82 13.51
N PHE A 546 -1.70 1.39 13.41
CA PHE A 546 -1.29 -0.01 13.41
C PHE A 546 -0.30 -0.34 14.54
N PRO A 547 -0.67 -0.19 15.81
CA PRO A 547 0.24 -0.26 16.95
C PRO A 547 0.86 -1.66 17.16
N ASN A 548 0.24 -2.71 16.60
CA ASN A 548 0.66 -4.11 16.77
C ASN A 548 1.28 -4.69 15.50
N ALA A 549 1.47 -3.88 14.46
CA ALA A 549 1.96 -4.35 13.18
C ALA A 549 3.50 -4.37 13.12
N ARG A 550 4.02 -5.35 12.39
CA ARG A 550 5.37 -5.31 11.83
C ARG A 550 5.34 -4.58 10.50
N TYR A 551 6.46 -3.96 10.15
CA TYR A 551 6.52 -3.12 8.96
C TYR A 551 7.56 -3.63 7.97
N THR A 552 7.20 -3.58 6.69
CA THR A 552 8.12 -3.71 5.57
C THR A 552 8.04 -2.42 4.75
N ILE A 553 9.12 -1.67 4.71
CA ILE A 553 9.16 -0.33 4.11
C ILE A 553 10.15 -0.35 2.95
N LEU A 554 9.63 -0.13 1.73
CA LEU A 554 10.42 -0.15 0.50
C LEU A 554 10.45 1.25 -0.10
N GLY A 555 11.62 1.68 -0.56
CA GLY A 555 11.76 3.00 -1.14
C GLY A 555 12.97 3.15 -2.08
N ASP A 556 12.96 4.24 -2.82
CA ASP A 556 14.08 4.72 -3.65
C ASP A 556 14.28 6.21 -3.43
N ILE A 557 15.28 6.57 -2.65
CA ILE A 557 15.56 7.98 -2.30
C ILE A 557 15.77 8.87 -3.53
N ASN A 558 16.10 8.28 -4.68
CA ASN A 558 16.32 9.00 -5.94
C ASN A 558 15.04 9.28 -6.73
N GLN A 559 13.91 8.65 -6.37
CA GLN A 559 12.61 8.82 -7.04
C GLN A 559 11.65 9.77 -6.31
N THR A 560 12.16 10.74 -5.59
CA THR A 560 11.35 11.78 -4.93
C THR A 560 10.99 12.90 -5.92
N ILE A 561 9.75 13.42 -5.85
CA ILE A 561 9.28 14.53 -6.67
C ILE A 561 9.24 15.82 -5.84
N GLU A 562 8.64 15.77 -4.66
CA GLU A 562 8.30 16.96 -3.87
C GLU A 562 9.46 17.49 -3.02
N LYS A 563 10.38 16.62 -2.63
CA LYS A 563 11.46 16.93 -1.68
C LYS A 563 12.80 16.33 -2.11
N GLN A 564 13.87 16.76 -1.47
CA GLN A 564 15.15 16.05 -1.52
C GLN A 564 15.23 15.06 -0.38
N GLU A 565 15.70 13.84 -0.65
CA GLU A 565 15.80 12.78 0.33
C GLU A 565 17.16 12.09 0.24
N ASN A 566 17.60 11.48 1.34
CA ASN A 566 18.85 10.74 1.44
C ASN A 566 18.68 9.55 2.39
N MET A 567 19.75 8.82 2.67
CA MET A 567 19.72 7.63 3.52
C MET A 567 19.25 7.88 4.96
N ALA A 568 19.33 9.13 5.47
CA ALA A 568 18.80 9.51 6.78
C ALA A 568 17.26 9.35 6.87
N LEU A 569 16.56 9.17 5.75
CA LEU A 569 15.13 8.79 5.75
C LEU A 569 14.90 7.55 6.62
N TYR A 570 15.71 6.52 6.44
CA TYR A 570 15.54 5.24 7.14
C TYR A 570 15.87 5.34 8.64
N GLU A 571 16.82 6.20 9.00
CA GLU A 571 17.12 6.52 10.40
C GLU A 571 15.93 7.24 11.07
N ARG A 572 15.36 8.25 10.40
CA ARG A 572 14.16 8.96 10.87
C ARG A 572 12.95 8.02 11.03
N ILE A 573 12.74 7.10 10.07
CA ILE A 573 11.69 6.10 10.17
C ILE A 573 11.91 5.22 11.41
N THR A 574 13.13 4.74 11.63
CA THR A 574 13.47 3.90 12.79
C THR A 574 13.24 4.64 14.11
N GLU A 575 13.62 5.92 14.19
CA GLU A 575 13.36 6.76 15.36
C GLU A 575 11.87 6.98 15.64
N ILE A 576 11.04 7.13 14.59
CA ILE A 576 9.59 7.30 14.74
C ILE A 576 8.96 5.99 15.15
N MET A 577 9.25 4.91 14.42
CA MET A 577 8.61 3.60 14.62
C MET A 577 9.03 2.93 15.92
N GLN A 578 10.27 3.13 16.38
CA GLN A 578 10.84 2.56 17.61
C GLN A 578 10.63 1.04 17.69
N PRO A 579 11.08 0.27 16.68
CA PRO A 579 10.94 -1.18 16.68
C PRO A 579 11.88 -1.83 17.70
N ASN A 580 11.55 -3.07 18.16
CA ASN A 580 12.49 -3.85 18.96
C ASN A 580 13.70 -4.34 18.13
N SER A 581 13.47 -4.57 16.84
CA SER A 581 14.49 -5.00 15.89
C SER A 581 14.26 -4.37 14.51
N SER A 582 15.33 -3.87 13.88
CA SER A 582 15.26 -3.29 12.54
C SER A 582 16.42 -3.75 11.66
N CYS A 583 16.15 -3.81 10.35
CA CYS A 583 17.16 -4.10 9.33
C CYS A 583 16.95 -3.17 8.14
N LEU A 584 18.04 -2.60 7.63
CA LEU A 584 18.08 -1.86 6.37
C LEU A 584 18.88 -2.67 5.35
N MET A 585 18.24 -3.03 4.24
CA MET A 585 18.88 -3.68 3.12
C MET A 585 19.01 -2.70 1.95
N VAL A 586 20.20 -2.66 1.33
CA VAL A 586 20.46 -1.78 0.18
C VAL A 586 20.66 -2.64 -1.06
N MET A 587 19.86 -2.37 -2.10
CA MET A 587 19.86 -3.09 -3.37
C MET A 587 20.32 -2.18 -4.50
N ASN A 588 21.55 -2.36 -4.94
CA ASN A 588 22.19 -1.50 -5.95
C ASN A 588 22.12 -2.08 -7.37
N LYS A 589 21.51 -3.26 -7.57
CA LYS A 589 21.42 -3.92 -8.87
C LYS A 589 20.03 -3.74 -9.50
N SER A 590 20.01 -3.24 -10.74
CA SER A 590 18.79 -3.11 -11.53
C SER A 590 18.63 -4.30 -12.48
N PHE A 591 17.45 -4.91 -12.49
CA PHE A 591 17.11 -6.05 -13.36
C PHE A 591 16.04 -5.68 -14.40
N ARG A 592 15.53 -4.47 -14.38
CA ARG A 592 14.35 -4.05 -15.15
C ARG A 592 14.70 -3.57 -16.56
N CYS A 593 15.41 -2.49 -16.67
CA CYS A 593 15.74 -1.86 -17.95
C CYS A 593 17.05 -2.38 -18.54
N THR A 594 17.29 -2.04 -19.82
CA THR A 594 18.56 -2.33 -20.49
C THR A 594 19.70 -1.50 -19.88
N LYS A 595 20.94 -1.95 -20.07
CA LYS A 595 22.14 -1.26 -19.60
C LYS A 595 22.21 0.17 -20.15
N GLU A 596 21.84 0.35 -21.40
CA GLU A 596 21.87 1.64 -22.12
C GLU A 596 20.87 2.62 -21.54
N ILE A 597 19.63 2.17 -21.23
CA ILE A 597 18.60 3.00 -20.58
C ILE A 597 19.03 3.36 -19.16
N LEU A 598 19.55 2.41 -18.39
CA LEU A 598 20.02 2.67 -17.04
C LEU A 598 21.17 3.69 -17.08
N SER A 599 22.20 3.45 -17.91
CA SER A 599 23.34 4.36 -18.05
C SER A 599 22.91 5.76 -18.46
N PHE A 600 21.95 5.88 -19.36
CA PHE A 600 21.37 7.18 -19.75
C PHE A 600 20.64 7.86 -18.58
N SER A 601 19.88 7.09 -17.80
CA SER A 601 19.10 7.62 -16.67
C SER A 601 19.98 8.13 -15.53
N MET A 602 21.19 7.57 -15.41
CA MET A 602 22.17 7.93 -14.37
C MET A 602 22.65 9.36 -14.43
N GLN A 603 22.69 9.99 -15.63
CA GLN A 603 23.09 11.39 -15.78
C GLN A 603 22.21 12.37 -14.99
N PHE A 604 21.03 11.94 -14.57
CA PHE A 604 20.07 12.72 -13.79
C PHE A 604 20.26 12.58 -12.28
N LEU A 605 21.20 11.77 -11.82
CA LEU A 605 21.52 11.54 -10.42
C LEU A 605 22.87 12.19 -10.06
N ASP A 606 23.14 12.31 -8.77
CA ASP A 606 24.42 12.78 -8.28
C ASP A 606 25.49 11.67 -8.37
N ASP A 607 26.76 12.01 -8.55
CA ASP A 607 27.85 11.10 -8.92
C ASP A 607 28.17 10.00 -7.88
N ASP A 608 27.71 10.12 -6.64
CA ASP A 608 28.04 9.20 -5.55
C ASP A 608 27.19 7.91 -5.48
N THR A 609 26.25 7.74 -6.41
CA THR A 609 25.34 6.59 -6.36
C THR A 609 25.95 5.38 -7.05
N LEU A 610 26.30 4.34 -6.27
CA LEU A 610 26.85 3.08 -6.80
C LEU A 610 25.71 2.24 -7.43
N PHE A 611 25.90 1.83 -8.68
CA PHE A 611 24.96 1.00 -9.43
C PHE A 611 25.62 -0.19 -10.07
N GLU A 612 24.91 -1.30 -10.06
CA GLU A 612 25.22 -2.44 -10.90
C GLU A 612 24.07 -2.64 -11.90
N SER A 613 24.37 -2.58 -13.18
CA SER A 613 23.40 -2.98 -14.21
C SER A 613 23.46 -4.48 -14.40
N PHE A 614 22.30 -5.11 -14.52
CA PHE A 614 22.25 -6.43 -15.12
C PHE A 614 22.71 -6.32 -16.59
N ASN A 615 23.58 -7.21 -17.05
CA ASN A 615 24.21 -7.13 -18.37
C ASN A 615 23.24 -7.48 -19.51
N ARG A 616 22.14 -6.69 -19.62
CA ARG A 616 21.14 -6.78 -20.69
C ARG A 616 21.30 -5.60 -21.61
N SER A 617 21.80 -5.82 -22.82
CA SER A 617 21.94 -4.79 -23.84
C SER A 617 20.63 -4.55 -24.59
N GLY A 618 20.41 -3.33 -25.02
CA GLY A 618 19.26 -2.89 -25.81
C GLY A 618 19.59 -1.66 -26.66
N ASP A 619 18.55 -1.00 -27.16
CA ASP A 619 18.71 0.20 -27.98
C ASP A 619 19.25 1.36 -27.14
N ILE A 620 20.12 2.17 -27.73
CA ILE A 620 20.63 3.41 -27.12
C ILE A 620 19.48 4.42 -27.12
N PRO A 621 19.18 5.05 -25.96
CA PRO A 621 18.18 6.11 -25.89
C PRO A 621 18.46 7.24 -26.88
N GLN A 622 17.41 7.70 -27.58
CA GLN A 622 17.55 8.74 -28.61
C GLN A 622 16.91 10.04 -28.14
N VAL A 623 17.55 11.17 -28.50
CA VAL A 623 17.00 12.50 -28.25
C VAL A 623 16.70 13.12 -29.61
N ILE A 624 15.40 13.30 -29.90
CA ILE A 624 14.87 13.59 -31.21
C ILE A 624 14.38 15.05 -31.27
N LYS A 625 14.93 15.84 -32.19
CA LYS A 625 14.51 17.21 -32.43
C LYS A 625 13.38 17.29 -33.45
N ALA A 626 12.42 18.17 -33.22
CA ALA A 626 11.44 18.61 -34.23
C ALA A 626 11.51 20.13 -34.40
N SER A 627 11.15 20.61 -35.59
CA SER A 627 11.17 22.06 -35.90
C SER A 627 10.03 22.80 -35.19
N ASP A 628 8.91 22.14 -35.01
CA ASP A 628 7.69 22.69 -34.43
C ASP A 628 6.87 21.60 -33.76
N ILE A 629 5.76 21.99 -33.12
CA ILE A 629 4.90 21.09 -32.35
C ILE A 629 4.20 20.06 -33.26
N ASP A 630 3.81 20.45 -34.48
CA ASP A 630 3.08 19.54 -35.37
C ASP A 630 4.00 18.39 -35.83
N LEU A 631 5.24 18.71 -36.21
CA LEU A 631 6.25 17.71 -36.54
C LEU A 631 6.66 16.86 -35.32
N LEU A 632 6.67 17.46 -34.12
CA LEU A 632 6.90 16.70 -32.88
C LEU A 632 5.82 15.62 -32.66
N ASP A 633 4.56 16.02 -32.81
CA ASP A 633 3.42 15.12 -32.69
C ASP A 633 3.47 14.02 -33.76
N GLU A 634 3.84 14.32 -35.01
CA GLU A 634 4.03 13.33 -36.08
C GLU A 634 5.13 12.32 -35.73
N LYS A 635 6.29 12.78 -35.27
CA LYS A 635 7.41 11.91 -34.87
C LYS A 635 7.04 10.99 -33.69
N ILE A 636 6.25 11.48 -32.73
CA ILE A 636 5.76 10.67 -31.62
C ILE A 636 4.82 9.58 -32.13
N ILE A 637 3.91 9.90 -33.06
CA ILE A 637 3.00 8.93 -33.66
C ILE A 637 3.80 7.86 -34.42
N GLU A 638 4.76 8.27 -35.25
CA GLU A 638 5.63 7.37 -36.00
C GLU A 638 6.38 6.42 -35.10
N GLU A 639 6.93 6.92 -34.00
CA GLU A 639 7.68 6.14 -33.03
C GLU A 639 6.79 5.18 -32.23
N ALA A 640 5.59 5.61 -31.87
CA ALA A 640 4.59 4.76 -31.21
C ALA A 640 4.16 3.61 -32.13
N ILE A 641 3.95 3.88 -33.44
CA ILE A 641 3.62 2.87 -34.45
C ILE A 641 4.82 1.93 -34.67
N CYS A 642 6.04 2.48 -34.77
CA CYS A 642 7.28 1.71 -34.91
C CYS A 642 7.45 0.75 -33.74
N SER A 643 7.29 1.22 -32.50
CA SER A 643 7.36 0.40 -31.28
C SER A 643 6.34 -0.73 -31.32
N LYS A 644 5.11 -0.44 -31.76
CA LYS A 644 4.06 -1.46 -31.89
C LYS A 644 4.35 -2.50 -32.96
N THR A 645 4.94 -2.09 -34.09
CA THR A 645 5.34 -3.04 -35.18
C THR A 645 6.51 -3.92 -34.78
N GLN A 646 7.36 -3.46 -33.86
CA GLN A 646 8.44 -4.26 -33.27
C GLN A 646 7.94 -5.25 -32.21
N GLY A 647 6.63 -5.27 -31.93
CA GLY A 647 6.01 -6.23 -31.02
C GLY A 647 5.89 -5.74 -29.56
N TYR A 648 6.24 -4.47 -29.26
CA TYR A 648 6.02 -3.89 -27.96
C TYR A 648 4.52 -3.69 -27.72
N GLN A 649 4.04 -4.14 -26.54
CA GLN A 649 2.62 -4.13 -26.24
C GLN A 649 2.20 -2.89 -25.46
N SER A 650 3.05 -2.39 -24.56
CA SER A 650 2.81 -1.22 -23.72
C SER A 650 3.73 -0.07 -24.10
N ILE A 651 3.15 1.05 -24.53
CA ILE A 651 3.88 2.25 -24.97
C ILE A 651 3.41 3.42 -24.12
N GLY A 652 4.31 4.02 -23.33
CA GLY A 652 4.01 5.17 -22.48
C GLY A 652 4.54 6.47 -23.09
N ILE A 653 3.65 7.42 -23.40
CA ILE A 653 4.01 8.79 -23.74
C ILE A 653 3.94 9.58 -22.44
N ILE A 654 5.10 9.93 -21.89
CA ILE A 654 5.20 10.57 -20.58
C ILE A 654 5.33 12.08 -20.75
N CYS A 655 4.37 12.82 -20.20
CA CYS A 655 4.34 14.28 -20.15
C CYS A 655 4.76 14.79 -18.77
N LYS A 656 5.26 16.02 -18.69
CA LYS A 656 5.74 16.60 -17.43
C LYS A 656 4.63 16.69 -16.38
N ASP A 657 3.47 17.18 -16.79
CA ASP A 657 2.29 17.34 -15.92
C ASP A 657 0.99 16.96 -16.61
N ALA A 658 -0.11 16.97 -15.86
CA ALA A 658 -1.44 16.61 -16.35
C ALA A 658 -1.98 17.58 -17.41
N GLN A 659 -1.62 18.86 -17.39
CA GLN A 659 -2.08 19.85 -18.36
C GLN A 659 -1.44 19.58 -19.73
N GLU A 660 -0.16 19.28 -19.74
CA GLU A 660 0.57 18.91 -20.97
C GLU A 660 0.03 17.58 -21.54
N ALA A 661 -0.23 16.58 -20.67
CA ALA A 661 -0.80 15.31 -21.07
C ALA A 661 -2.19 15.47 -21.72
N GLU A 662 -3.06 16.27 -21.15
CA GLU A 662 -4.38 16.60 -21.71
C GLU A 662 -4.28 17.35 -23.03
N ALA A 663 -3.37 18.33 -23.13
CA ALA A 663 -3.16 19.09 -24.36
C ALA A 663 -2.66 18.19 -25.50
N LEU A 664 -1.70 17.32 -25.21
CA LEU A 664 -1.19 16.33 -26.17
C LEU A 664 -2.28 15.34 -26.61
N TYR A 665 -3.04 14.82 -25.67
CA TYR A 665 -4.15 13.90 -25.98
C TYR A 665 -5.16 14.51 -26.94
N ARG A 666 -5.56 15.79 -26.75
CA ARG A 666 -6.50 16.47 -27.64
C ARG A 666 -5.99 16.57 -29.07
N ARG A 667 -4.66 16.70 -29.30
CA ARG A 667 -4.04 16.76 -30.62
C ARG A 667 -3.89 15.38 -31.28
N LEU A 668 -3.69 14.33 -30.49
CA LEU A 668 -3.36 12.99 -31.00
C LEU A 668 -4.54 12.01 -31.07
N LYS A 669 -5.60 12.19 -30.30
CA LYS A 669 -6.72 11.23 -30.14
C LYS A 669 -7.40 10.83 -31.47
N ASP A 670 -7.45 11.73 -32.45
CA ASP A 670 -8.08 11.48 -33.75
C ASP A 670 -7.07 10.92 -34.80
N LYS A 671 -5.78 10.89 -34.47
CA LYS A 671 -4.69 10.44 -35.36
C LYS A 671 -4.24 9.01 -35.06
N ILE A 672 -4.27 8.59 -33.80
CA ILE A 672 -3.84 7.25 -33.35
C ILE A 672 -4.72 6.79 -32.18
N ASN A 673 -4.92 5.48 -32.05
CA ASN A 673 -5.63 4.93 -30.90
C ASN A 673 -4.74 5.01 -29.65
N ILE A 674 -5.03 5.97 -28.78
CA ILE A 674 -4.32 6.28 -27.54
C ILE A 674 -5.31 6.46 -26.40
N HIS A 675 -4.82 6.23 -25.18
CA HIS A 675 -5.57 6.43 -23.96
C HIS A 675 -4.88 7.46 -23.07
N LEU A 676 -5.61 8.52 -22.68
CA LEU A 676 -5.17 9.39 -21.59
C LEU A 676 -5.48 8.72 -20.27
N VAL A 677 -4.48 8.55 -19.42
CA VAL A 677 -4.62 7.89 -18.14
C VAL A 677 -5.12 8.87 -17.09
N HIS A 678 -6.27 8.58 -16.48
CA HIS A 678 -6.82 9.34 -15.36
C HIS A 678 -6.68 8.59 -14.04
N SER A 679 -6.65 9.35 -12.94
CA SER A 679 -6.64 8.73 -11.60
C SER A 679 -7.92 7.93 -11.37
N GLY A 680 -7.79 6.66 -10.94
CA GLY A 680 -8.91 5.77 -10.66
C GLY A 680 -9.41 4.92 -11.83
N GLU A 681 -8.80 5.03 -13.03
CA GLU A 681 -9.15 4.19 -14.18
C GLU A 681 -8.44 2.85 -14.17
N ASN A 682 -9.10 1.83 -14.76
CA ASN A 682 -8.46 0.53 -14.99
C ASN A 682 -7.56 0.59 -16.23
N LEU A 683 -6.25 0.44 -16.06
CA LEU A 683 -5.32 0.33 -17.18
C LEU A 683 -5.34 -1.08 -17.77
N ASN A 684 -5.72 -1.18 -19.05
CA ASN A 684 -5.35 -2.34 -19.85
C ASN A 684 -3.82 -2.40 -19.99
N THR A 685 -3.23 -3.57 -19.87
CA THR A 685 -1.77 -3.77 -19.92
C THR A 685 -1.18 -3.55 -21.33
N ALA A 686 -2.00 -3.47 -22.38
CA ALA A 686 -1.56 -3.31 -23.76
C ALA A 686 -2.21 -2.06 -24.41
N GLY A 687 -1.39 -1.24 -25.07
CA GLY A 687 -1.85 -0.02 -25.74
C GLY A 687 -0.82 1.11 -25.77
N VAL A 688 -1.23 2.25 -26.30
CA VAL A 688 -0.48 3.50 -26.24
C VAL A 688 -1.16 4.41 -25.22
N PHE A 689 -0.40 4.87 -24.24
CA PHE A 689 -0.90 5.62 -23.10
C PHE A 689 -0.22 6.99 -23.04
N ILE A 690 -0.99 8.05 -22.83
CA ILE A 690 -0.47 9.35 -22.42
C ILE A 690 -0.65 9.46 -20.91
N ILE A 691 0.44 9.79 -20.20
CA ILE A 691 0.46 9.80 -18.75
C ILE A 691 1.35 10.91 -18.20
N PRO A 692 0.94 11.68 -17.18
CA PRO A 692 1.83 12.58 -16.47
C PRO A 692 2.86 11.82 -15.63
N ILE A 693 4.04 12.42 -15.41
CA ILE A 693 5.13 11.77 -14.65
C ILE A 693 4.67 11.30 -13.27
N THR A 694 3.87 12.08 -12.59
CA THR A 694 3.34 11.76 -11.26
C THR A 694 2.59 10.42 -11.20
N MET A 695 1.80 10.12 -12.24
CA MET A 695 1.05 8.86 -12.35
C MET A 695 1.89 7.71 -12.91
N SER A 696 3.03 7.99 -13.53
CA SER A 696 3.91 6.95 -14.10
C SER A 696 4.66 6.16 -13.04
N LYS A 697 4.69 6.64 -11.78
CA LYS A 697 5.32 5.94 -10.66
C LYS A 697 4.66 4.56 -10.42
N GLY A 698 5.49 3.54 -10.26
CA GLY A 698 5.03 2.17 -10.10
C GLY A 698 4.66 1.45 -11.40
N LEU A 699 4.47 2.19 -12.51
CA LEU A 699 4.16 1.62 -13.83
C LEU A 699 5.43 1.34 -14.64
N GLU A 700 5.30 0.46 -15.63
CA GLU A 700 6.35 0.05 -16.55
C GLU A 700 5.80 -0.08 -17.95
N PHE A 701 6.59 0.35 -18.94
CA PHE A 701 6.23 0.28 -20.35
C PHE A 701 7.36 -0.34 -21.17
N ASP A 702 7.00 -1.14 -22.16
CA ASP A 702 7.99 -1.72 -23.08
C ASP A 702 8.78 -0.63 -23.80
N SER A 703 8.08 0.43 -24.23
CA SER A 703 8.66 1.64 -24.86
C SER A 703 8.16 2.90 -24.16
N VAL A 704 9.08 3.83 -23.88
CA VAL A 704 8.75 5.14 -23.31
C VAL A 704 9.18 6.25 -24.25
N LEU A 705 8.26 7.18 -24.47
CA LEU A 705 8.43 8.40 -25.26
C LEU A 705 8.25 9.58 -24.30
N ILE A 706 9.34 10.32 -23.99
CA ILE A 706 9.25 11.49 -23.11
C ILE A 706 9.00 12.73 -23.96
N TYR A 707 7.88 13.40 -23.71
CA TYR A 707 7.43 14.57 -24.45
C TYR A 707 8.06 15.86 -23.92
N GLY A 708 8.39 16.80 -24.82
CA GLY A 708 8.69 18.20 -24.50
C GLY A 708 9.97 18.42 -23.69
N VAL A 709 11.07 17.68 -23.99
CA VAL A 709 12.32 17.75 -23.19
C VAL A 709 13.21 18.93 -23.66
N ASP A 710 12.66 20.14 -23.67
CA ASP A 710 13.35 21.37 -23.99
C ASP A 710 13.70 22.20 -22.74
N ILE A 711 14.45 23.31 -22.98
CA ILE A 711 14.94 24.18 -21.91
C ILE A 711 13.81 24.93 -21.18
N THR A 712 12.64 25.07 -21.79
CA THR A 712 11.52 25.77 -21.17
C THR A 712 10.73 24.89 -20.22
N HIS A 713 10.68 23.60 -20.50
CA HIS A 713 9.97 22.61 -19.69
C HIS A 713 10.87 22.00 -18.61
N TYR A 714 12.12 21.64 -18.93
CA TYR A 714 13.03 20.96 -18.00
C TYR A 714 14.33 21.78 -17.84
N HIS A 715 14.42 22.55 -16.75
CA HIS A 715 15.55 23.46 -16.51
C HIS A 715 16.03 23.52 -15.05
N SER A 716 15.23 23.01 -14.10
CA SER A 716 15.54 23.07 -12.67
C SER A 716 16.18 21.78 -12.15
N VAL A 717 16.79 21.85 -10.96
CA VAL A 717 17.33 20.67 -10.27
C VAL A 717 16.22 19.65 -9.96
N ASP A 718 15.02 20.12 -9.65
CA ASP A 718 13.87 19.23 -9.44
C ASP A 718 13.50 18.45 -10.71
N ASP A 719 13.67 19.08 -11.90
CA ASP A 719 13.37 18.45 -13.18
C ASP A 719 14.32 17.28 -13.52
N LYS A 720 15.54 17.25 -12.95
CA LYS A 720 16.43 16.07 -13.07
C LYS A 720 15.75 14.82 -12.54
N LYS A 721 15.13 14.92 -11.37
CA LYS A 721 14.44 13.79 -10.74
C LYS A 721 13.22 13.33 -11.56
N LEU A 722 12.48 14.27 -12.14
CA LEU A 722 11.38 13.96 -13.05
C LEU A 722 11.87 13.17 -14.26
N LEU A 723 12.98 13.59 -14.88
CA LEU A 723 13.59 12.88 -16.01
C LEU A 723 14.11 11.50 -15.61
N TYR A 724 14.70 11.36 -14.42
CA TYR A 724 15.10 10.05 -13.87
C TYR A 724 13.90 9.11 -13.72
N ILE A 725 12.82 9.59 -13.09
CA ILE A 725 11.58 8.80 -12.91
C ILE A 725 11.04 8.38 -14.27
N ALA A 726 10.86 9.31 -15.21
CA ALA A 726 10.30 9.02 -16.53
C ALA A 726 11.18 8.03 -17.32
N SER A 727 12.51 8.23 -17.35
CA SER A 727 13.44 7.37 -18.07
C SER A 727 13.45 5.95 -17.53
N THR A 728 13.36 5.78 -16.21
CA THR A 728 13.36 4.45 -15.55
C THR A 728 12.04 3.69 -15.67
N ARG A 729 11.02 4.26 -16.33
CA ARG A 729 9.77 3.53 -16.67
C ARG A 729 9.95 2.65 -17.91
N ALA A 730 11.00 2.88 -18.73
CA ALA A 730 11.26 2.12 -19.94
C ALA A 730 11.91 0.77 -19.64
N LEU A 731 11.38 -0.30 -20.25
CA LEU A 731 11.94 -1.64 -20.17
C LEU A 731 12.94 -1.92 -21.30
N HIS A 732 12.59 -1.54 -22.54
CA HIS A 732 13.31 -1.93 -23.76
C HIS A 732 13.75 -0.75 -24.60
N ARG A 733 12.91 0.30 -24.71
CA ARG A 733 13.16 1.43 -25.59
C ARG A 733 12.82 2.75 -24.91
N LEU A 734 13.70 3.75 -25.09
CA LEU A 734 13.53 5.09 -24.53
C LEU A 734 13.87 6.13 -25.60
N ASN A 735 12.92 7.02 -25.90
CA ASN A 735 13.12 8.16 -26.78
C ASN A 735 12.62 9.44 -26.14
N LEU A 736 13.36 10.54 -26.32
CA LEU A 736 13.05 11.85 -25.77
C LEU A 736 12.80 12.80 -26.91
N PHE A 737 11.77 13.64 -26.86
CA PHE A 737 11.34 14.52 -27.93
C PHE A 737 11.34 15.98 -27.49
N TYR A 738 11.85 16.88 -28.31
CA TYR A 738 11.88 18.30 -28.00
C TYR A 738 11.73 19.19 -29.24
N THR A 739 11.29 20.47 -29.00
CA THR A 739 11.31 21.56 -29.98
C THR A 739 12.24 22.64 -29.47
N GLY A 740 12.72 23.50 -30.39
CA GLY A 740 13.59 24.62 -30.01
C GLY A 740 14.96 24.19 -29.51
N GLU A 741 15.30 24.56 -28.26
CA GLU A 741 16.56 24.22 -27.60
C GLU A 741 16.38 23.06 -26.62
N LYS A 742 17.27 22.07 -26.71
CA LYS A 742 17.29 20.91 -25.82
C LYS A 742 17.55 21.34 -24.37
N SER A 743 16.93 20.70 -23.43
CA SER A 743 17.22 20.87 -21.99
C SER A 743 18.71 20.68 -21.71
N LEU A 744 19.31 21.58 -20.93
CA LEU A 744 20.70 21.48 -20.46
C LEU A 744 20.95 20.30 -19.51
N LEU A 745 19.90 19.70 -18.99
CA LEU A 745 19.98 18.54 -18.08
C LEU A 745 20.35 17.25 -18.83
N ILE A 746 20.22 17.23 -20.19
CA ILE A 746 20.50 16.05 -21.01
C ILE A 746 21.90 16.17 -21.62
N GLN A 747 22.81 15.31 -21.15
CA GLN A 747 24.16 15.13 -21.67
C GLN A 747 24.16 13.91 -22.60
N GLY A 748 24.55 14.10 -23.90
CA GLY A 748 24.70 12.98 -24.84
C GLY A 748 23.46 12.59 -25.64
N GLY A 749 23.67 11.85 -26.74
CA GLY A 749 22.61 11.24 -27.57
C GLY A 749 21.92 12.23 -28.50
N ILE A 750 22.63 12.73 -29.54
CA ILE A 750 22.00 13.49 -30.62
C ILE A 750 21.96 12.58 -31.86
N ARG A 751 20.74 12.25 -32.35
CA ARG A 751 20.49 12.14 -33.80
C ARG A 751 19.83 13.43 -34.24
N GLU A 752 20.56 14.19 -35.06
CA GLU A 752 19.98 15.32 -35.80
C GLU A 752 18.95 14.85 -36.81
#